data_2164df813e9e8cc67502aad85e653b60
#
_entry.id   2164df813e9e8cc67502aad85e653b60
#
_cell.length_a   1.000
_cell.length_b   1.000
_cell.length_c   1.000
_cell.angle_alpha   90.00
_cell.angle_beta   90.00
_cell.angle_gamma   90.00
#
_symmetry.space_group_name_H-M   'P 1'
#
loop_
_entity.id
_entity.type
_entity.pdbx_description
1 polymer ?
#
loop_
_entity_poly.entity_id
_entity_poly.type
_entity_poly.pdbx_seq_one_letter_code
_entity_poly.pdbx_strand_id
1 'polypeptide(L)'
;MPAQSNPNTSRGALWRFAGIGFLAFALSLPVAAQEAPTPPANTNPNPDQTQAQAPAKATAAPADQVVKMEEYRVTAGFAGSLAAAAEVKEALPAITEVIASEDIGKLPDVSIADSLTRLTGIAAQTINGRNQSISIRGLTSDFSTGLLNGREQASTAENRGVEFDQYPAELVNEVIVHKTASANLIAQGLAGTVDMETVRPLDRTGRTIAASAYYDWTQYGQLTPGPKKTGERFNVAYIDQMDGGKVGIAVGFAHTSTPWEGKQFQAWGYPTDAAGNFALGGTKSYVRTSNLKRDGAMIVLEFKPNENIHSTIDVFTSRFEEKQLLRGMEIPLAFWSSAVLQPGYTASGGLITNATLTNVQPVVRNDVFKRNDSPFAAGWNLALGEKSPWPVTFDAGYSRVNRTDENLETWSGLGFNQGAAHPDTMTVQLIPGQIPVIHSNFDYSTGSGMFLTDPQGWDTWFLPATGSPGYLKFLQSKDEIGQFKLSTKHDLKRIFDSVEVGVSYTDHYKRDGEGPSGFVVNSSGQALAALPPKIGTTDMSFLGLGGIYAYDPLAAYSNGLLGFVQNTQFDYVAVRFDVTEKVGQFYSQGNFETKIGDLPLTGDIGFRVINTDQSSQGWSRNGSTNLLNLVHDGSKYTNFAPDLNLSLKVDTRTYLKLSLARQVARPRLYDMRAGQAYNFDQSLVNSTDLSRSPWSGSGGNPHLRPWLSNSVDLSFEKYFKESKGYVSLAAFNKDLRTYIYTQNALTDFTGYPTLGLNPVLHQGIVSTPVNGQGGNIRGAELTVSLASELINPSVKGFGITMGGAYTDSSIKPWGPGGGDAPIAGLSRKVANATLYYERYGFSARVSETYRSPTREYITTFGPPNRAGDVSPGNGFSTALTRKVVDAQVSYTLQSGPAKGLSIYFQAYNLNNEPLVTLQNGDPRQVMNYQKYGASYSFGAAYKF
;
A
#
# COMPACT_ATOMS: atom_id res chain seq x y z
N MET A 1 13.10 11.01 -50.22
CA MET A 1 14.51 11.36 -50.57
C MET A 1 14.99 12.42 -49.64
N PRO A 2 16.22 12.45 -49.21
CA PRO A 2 16.81 11.46 -48.32
C PRO A 2 17.21 12.08 -46.95
N ALA A 3 17.61 11.18 -46.08
CA ALA A 3 18.27 11.36 -44.81
C ALA A 3 19.51 12.27 -44.81
N GLN A 4 19.77 12.88 -43.67
CA GLN A 4 21.10 13.08 -43.07
C GLN A 4 20.91 13.31 -41.56
N SER A 5 21.23 12.35 -40.78
CA SER A 5 22.41 12.14 -39.90
C SER A 5 22.71 13.27 -38.91
N ASN A 6 22.50 12.98 -37.67
CA ASN A 6 23.19 13.26 -36.39
C ASN A 6 24.55 14.01 -36.46
N PRO A 7 25.00 14.72 -35.39
CA PRO A 7 25.34 14.07 -34.13
C PRO A 7 25.17 14.91 -32.83
N ASN A 8 24.91 14.16 -31.75
CA ASN A 8 25.53 14.20 -30.41
C ASN A 8 25.91 15.53 -29.76
N THR A 9 25.32 15.80 -28.59
CA THR A 9 26.09 15.81 -27.34
C THR A 9 25.15 15.78 -26.15
N SER A 10 24.81 14.61 -25.66
CA SER A 10 24.36 14.39 -24.30
C SER A 10 25.56 14.30 -23.37
N ARG A 11 25.83 15.33 -22.58
CA ARG A 11 26.66 15.16 -21.38
C ARG A 11 25.81 14.57 -20.28
N GLY A 12 25.61 13.27 -20.31
CA GLY A 12 25.24 12.48 -19.15
C GLY A 12 26.41 12.51 -18.16
N ALA A 13 26.20 13.11 -17.00
CA ALA A 13 27.11 12.92 -15.88
C ALA A 13 26.92 11.48 -15.36
N LEU A 14 27.69 10.58 -15.93
CA LEU A 14 27.95 9.25 -15.40
C LEU A 14 28.76 9.42 -14.11
N TRP A 15 28.10 9.37 -12.98
CA TRP A 15 28.75 8.98 -11.74
C TRP A 15 29.04 7.47 -11.84
N ARG A 16 30.22 7.18 -12.34
CA ARG A 16 30.80 5.85 -12.19
C ARG A 16 31.08 5.65 -10.69
N PHE A 17 30.23 4.91 -10.00
CA PHE A 17 30.70 4.18 -8.86
C PHE A 17 31.87 3.32 -9.33
N ALA A 18 33.05 3.57 -8.74
CA ALA A 18 34.21 2.74 -8.96
C ALA A 18 33.78 1.29 -8.76
N GLY A 19 33.96 0.50 -9.81
CA GLY A 19 33.62 -0.91 -9.75
C GLY A 19 34.48 -1.59 -8.71
N ILE A 20 33.85 -1.93 -7.57
CA ILE A 20 34.36 -3.00 -6.73
C ILE A 20 33.94 -4.27 -7.46
N GLY A 21 34.89 -4.79 -8.19
CA GLY A 21 34.76 -6.07 -8.86
C GLY A 21 34.45 -7.13 -7.81
N PHE A 22 33.30 -7.73 -7.88
CA PHE A 22 33.03 -8.99 -7.22
C PHE A 22 33.90 -10.05 -7.87
N LEU A 23 35.04 -10.38 -7.21
CA LEU A 23 35.77 -11.58 -7.50
C LEU A 23 34.88 -12.77 -7.15
N ALA A 24 34.35 -13.43 -8.16
CA ALA A 24 33.78 -14.75 -8.04
C ALA A 24 34.94 -15.73 -7.73
N PHE A 25 35.14 -16.07 -6.47
CA PHE A 25 35.96 -17.20 -6.05
C PHE A 25 35.16 -18.47 -6.26
N ALA A 26 35.41 -19.12 -7.39
CA ALA A 26 35.08 -20.53 -7.56
C ALA A 26 36.05 -21.37 -6.72
N LEU A 27 35.63 -21.83 -5.55
CA LEU A 27 36.33 -22.83 -4.77
C LEU A 27 35.93 -24.21 -5.28
N SER A 28 36.80 -24.78 -6.12
CA SER A 28 36.84 -26.20 -6.41
C SER A 28 37.59 -26.91 -5.26
N LEU A 29 36.87 -27.68 -4.45
CA LEU A 29 37.47 -28.61 -3.48
C LEU A 29 37.53 -30.02 -4.08
N PRO A 30 38.63 -30.71 -3.94
CA PRO A 30 38.70 -32.13 -4.30
C PRO A 30 38.15 -32.99 -3.16
N VAL A 31 37.31 -33.96 -3.55
CA VAL A 31 36.86 -35.05 -2.70
C VAL A 31 38.04 -36.00 -2.45
N ALA A 32 38.39 -36.23 -1.19
CA ALA A 32 39.16 -37.38 -0.77
C ALA A 32 38.39 -38.07 0.34
N ALA A 33 37.99 -39.31 0.06
CA ALA A 33 37.42 -40.24 1.03
C ALA A 33 38.53 -40.84 1.88
N GLN A 34 38.35 -40.94 3.20
CA GLN A 34 38.94 -41.97 4.02
C GLN A 34 38.15 -42.24 5.32
N GLU A 35 38.23 -43.53 5.71
CA GLU A 35 37.43 -44.32 6.59
C GLU A 35 37.41 -43.94 8.08
N ALA A 36 36.34 -44.36 8.75
CA ALA A 36 36.18 -44.34 10.21
C ALA A 36 37.04 -45.36 10.95
N PRO A 37 37.24 -45.17 12.24
CA PRO A 37 36.95 -46.25 13.19
C PRO A 37 36.12 -45.85 14.42
N THR A 38 35.40 -46.86 14.88
CA THR A 38 34.43 -46.91 15.98
C THR A 38 35.02 -46.88 17.39
N PRO A 39 34.19 -46.77 18.46
CA PRO A 39 34.54 -46.18 19.76
C PRO A 39 34.87 -47.18 20.85
N PRO A 40 35.17 -46.74 22.03
CA PRO A 40 34.73 -47.50 23.21
C PRO A 40 33.96 -46.66 24.26
N ALA A 41 33.24 -47.42 25.03
CA ALA A 41 32.13 -47.11 25.89
C ALA A 41 32.50 -46.69 27.32
N ASN A 42 31.50 -46.02 27.93
CA ASN A 42 31.05 -46.07 29.32
C ASN A 42 31.98 -45.69 30.48
N THR A 43 31.49 -44.69 31.24
CA THR A 43 31.05 -44.90 32.64
C THR A 43 30.45 -43.61 33.25
N ASN A 44 29.21 -43.73 33.75
CA ASN A 44 28.63 -42.86 34.76
C ASN A 44 29.22 -43.18 36.16
N PRO A 45 29.22 -42.28 37.13
CA PRO A 45 28.07 -42.06 38.00
C PRO A 45 27.83 -40.63 38.51
N ASN A 46 26.57 -40.31 38.74
CA ASN A 46 26.03 -39.30 39.67
C ASN A 46 26.35 -39.68 41.14
N PRO A 47 26.32 -38.84 42.21
CA PRO A 47 25.31 -37.81 42.49
C PRO A 47 25.73 -36.52 43.25
N ASP A 48 24.79 -35.60 43.34
CA ASP A 48 24.50 -34.61 44.41
C ASP A 48 25.63 -33.69 44.95
N GLN A 49 25.38 -32.37 44.76
CA GLN A 49 25.23 -31.44 45.91
C GLN A 49 24.81 -30.05 45.48
N THR A 50 23.73 -29.63 46.09
CA THR A 50 23.14 -28.30 46.22
C THR A 50 24.15 -27.27 46.72
N GLN A 51 24.29 -26.12 46.02
CA GLN A 51 24.60 -24.86 46.68
C GLN A 51 23.95 -23.68 45.95
N ALA A 52 23.09 -22.97 46.68
CA ALA A 52 22.51 -21.72 46.32
C ALA A 52 23.55 -20.62 46.27
N GLN A 53 23.68 -19.92 45.17
CA GLN A 53 24.36 -18.63 45.11
C GLN A 53 23.34 -17.50 44.74
N ALA A 54 23.49 -16.42 45.51
CA ALA A 54 22.67 -15.22 45.46
C ALA A 54 22.74 -14.48 44.10
N PRO A 55 21.70 -13.68 43.75
CA PRO A 55 21.62 -13.04 42.46
C PRO A 55 22.66 -11.92 42.30
N ALA A 56 23.47 -12.02 41.27
CA ALA A 56 24.33 -10.95 40.82
C ALA A 56 23.50 -9.79 40.26
N LYS A 57 23.85 -8.58 40.63
CA LYS A 57 23.27 -7.33 40.14
C LYS A 57 23.23 -7.31 38.63
N ALA A 58 22.03 -7.15 38.07
CA ALA A 58 21.85 -6.81 36.68
C ALA A 58 22.45 -5.43 36.42
N THR A 59 23.48 -5.37 35.61
CA THR A 59 23.98 -4.14 34.98
C THR A 59 23.05 -3.81 33.81
N ALA A 60 22.46 -2.62 33.84
CA ALA A 60 21.59 -2.11 32.80
C ALA A 60 22.32 -2.05 31.45
N ALA A 61 21.72 -2.59 30.42
CA ALA A 61 22.20 -2.51 29.04
C ALA A 61 21.99 -1.09 28.46
N PRO A 62 22.93 -0.58 27.65
CA PRO A 62 22.80 0.73 27.00
C PRO A 62 21.70 0.74 25.95
N ALA A 63 20.96 1.83 25.91
CA ALA A 63 19.78 2.03 25.06
C ALA A 63 20.14 2.33 23.57
N ASP A 64 20.83 1.45 22.91
CA ASP A 64 20.98 1.46 21.44
C ASP A 64 21.65 0.17 20.93
N GLN A 65 21.56 -0.83 21.73
CA GLN A 65 21.72 -2.17 21.20
C GLN A 65 20.38 -2.55 20.58
N VAL A 66 20.38 -3.07 19.36
CA VAL A 66 19.47 -4.17 19.02
C VAL A 66 19.29 -4.92 20.34
N VAL A 67 18.13 -4.81 20.94
CA VAL A 67 17.85 -5.39 22.25
C VAL A 67 18.32 -6.83 22.15
N LYS A 68 19.48 -7.18 22.72
CA LYS A 68 19.87 -8.57 22.87
C LYS A 68 18.88 -9.16 23.83
N MET A 69 17.80 -9.68 23.26
CA MET A 69 16.86 -10.48 24.00
C MET A 69 17.62 -11.66 24.56
N GLU A 70 17.63 -11.77 25.89
CA GLU A 70 18.12 -12.98 26.53
C GLU A 70 17.47 -14.16 25.82
N GLU A 71 18.33 -15.10 25.37
CA GLU A 71 18.01 -16.35 24.69
C GLU A 71 16.56 -16.43 24.17
N TYR A 72 16.35 -15.99 22.91
CA TYR A 72 15.02 -15.96 22.30
C TYR A 72 14.44 -17.38 22.34
N ARG A 73 13.73 -17.70 23.40
CA ARG A 73 12.92 -18.90 23.46
C ARG A 73 11.82 -18.69 22.45
N VAL A 74 11.96 -19.31 21.29
CA VAL A 74 10.87 -19.47 20.33
C VAL A 74 9.77 -20.25 21.06
N THR A 75 8.91 -19.52 21.75
CA THR A 75 7.65 -20.06 22.22
C THR A 75 6.77 -20.14 21.00
N ALA A 76 6.73 -21.33 20.40
CA ALA A 76 5.88 -21.60 19.26
C ALA A 76 4.45 -21.16 19.59
N GLY A 77 3.86 -20.31 18.73
CA GLY A 77 2.45 -19.94 18.79
C GLY A 77 2.15 -18.47 18.95
N PHE A 78 0.87 -18.13 18.83
CA PHE A 78 0.35 -16.75 18.84
C PHE A 78 0.58 -16.04 20.18
N ALA A 79 0.36 -16.76 21.31
CA ALA A 79 0.61 -16.19 22.64
C ALA A 79 2.08 -15.83 22.86
N GLY A 80 3.01 -16.63 22.33
CA GLY A 80 4.44 -16.35 22.37
C GLY A 80 4.83 -15.14 21.54
N SER A 81 4.28 -14.98 20.35
CA SER A 81 4.45 -13.81 19.49
C SER A 81 3.99 -12.51 20.20
N LEU A 82 2.84 -12.54 20.87
CA LEU A 82 2.35 -11.40 21.66
C LEU A 82 3.27 -11.05 22.84
N ALA A 83 3.83 -12.06 23.51
CA ALA A 83 4.77 -11.84 24.61
C ALA A 83 6.09 -11.21 24.13
N ALA A 84 6.65 -11.72 23.03
CA ALA A 84 7.86 -11.16 22.41
C ALA A 84 7.64 -9.71 21.96
N ALA A 85 6.53 -9.43 21.29
CA ALA A 85 6.16 -8.07 20.89
C ALA A 85 6.02 -7.11 22.08
N ALA A 86 5.46 -7.58 23.19
CA ALA A 86 5.35 -6.80 24.43
C ALA A 86 6.72 -6.48 25.06
N GLU A 87 7.67 -7.41 25.01
CA GLU A 87 9.03 -7.20 25.52
C GLU A 87 9.80 -6.15 24.71
N VAL A 88 9.75 -6.23 23.39
CA VAL A 88 10.34 -5.21 22.50
C VAL A 88 9.73 -3.84 22.76
N LYS A 89 8.38 -3.76 22.85
CA LYS A 89 7.67 -2.50 23.13
C LYS A 89 8.03 -1.93 24.51
N GLU A 90 8.19 -2.77 25.55
CA GLU A 90 8.57 -2.35 26.91
C GLU A 90 9.96 -1.73 26.94
N ALA A 91 10.90 -2.31 26.17
CA ALA A 91 12.29 -1.90 26.16
C ALA A 91 12.56 -0.56 25.47
N LEU A 92 11.72 -0.16 24.51
CA LEU A 92 11.90 1.07 23.74
C LEU A 92 11.35 2.29 24.49
N PRO A 93 12.11 3.41 24.61
CA PRO A 93 11.61 4.64 25.23
C PRO A 93 10.55 5.34 24.36
N ALA A 94 10.63 5.20 23.05
CA ALA A 94 9.68 5.71 22.08
C ALA A 94 8.34 4.96 22.12
N ILE A 95 7.26 5.59 21.66
CA ILE A 95 5.95 4.95 21.56
C ILE A 95 5.90 4.14 20.26
N THR A 96 5.87 2.82 20.41
CA THR A 96 5.91 1.86 19.29
C THR A 96 4.80 0.82 19.39
N GLU A 97 4.50 0.17 18.27
CA GLU A 97 3.74 -1.08 18.21
C GLU A 97 4.60 -2.14 17.50
N VAL A 98 4.48 -3.38 17.90
CA VAL A 98 5.34 -4.46 17.43
C VAL A 98 4.51 -5.68 17.06
N ILE A 99 4.87 -6.33 15.96
CA ILE A 99 4.42 -7.68 15.62
C ILE A 99 5.67 -8.55 15.52
N ALA A 100 5.74 -9.59 16.33
CA ALA A 100 6.77 -10.60 16.23
C ALA A 100 6.23 -11.85 15.55
N SER A 101 7.08 -12.60 14.85
CA SER A 101 6.69 -13.84 14.20
C SER A 101 6.24 -14.89 15.23
N GLU A 102 5.22 -15.71 14.89
CA GLU A 102 4.77 -16.84 15.72
C GLU A 102 5.80 -17.96 15.71
N ASP A 103 6.54 -18.12 14.62
CA ASP A 103 7.68 -19.00 14.42
C ASP A 103 8.52 -18.44 13.26
N ILE A 104 9.68 -19.02 13.00
CA ILE A 104 10.56 -18.59 11.90
C ILE A 104 9.80 -18.62 10.59
N GLY A 105 9.79 -17.46 9.91
CA GLY A 105 9.10 -17.32 8.63
C GLY A 105 7.59 -17.35 8.72
N LYS A 106 6.99 -17.01 9.87
CA LYS A 106 5.54 -17.00 10.02
C LYS A 106 5.05 -15.83 10.86
N LEU A 107 4.63 -14.78 10.20
CA LEU A 107 3.79 -13.76 10.80
C LEU A 107 2.37 -14.29 11.04
N PRO A 108 1.57 -13.65 11.92
CA PRO A 108 0.22 -14.13 12.25
C PRO A 108 -0.73 -14.24 11.06
N ASP A 109 -0.47 -13.55 9.95
CA ASP A 109 -1.38 -13.43 8.81
C ASP A 109 -0.68 -13.71 7.48
N VAL A 110 -1.47 -13.70 6.39
CA VAL A 110 -1.00 -13.99 5.02
C VAL A 110 -0.12 -12.90 4.45
N SER A 111 -0.36 -11.64 4.83
CA SER A 111 0.43 -10.49 4.40
C SER A 111 0.86 -9.64 5.60
N ILE A 112 1.93 -8.88 5.41
CA ILE A 112 2.39 -7.91 6.41
C ILE A 112 1.31 -6.85 6.66
N ALA A 113 0.62 -6.38 5.62
CA ALA A 113 -0.47 -5.41 5.75
C ALA A 113 -1.63 -5.95 6.62
N ASP A 114 -1.99 -7.23 6.49
CA ASP A 114 -3.02 -7.85 7.32
C ASP A 114 -2.58 -7.92 8.78
N SER A 115 -1.36 -8.34 9.05
CA SER A 115 -0.80 -8.38 10.40
C SER A 115 -0.79 -6.99 11.06
N LEU A 116 -0.40 -5.95 10.32
CA LEU A 116 -0.37 -4.58 10.81
C LEU A 116 -1.75 -4.06 11.22
N THR A 117 -2.85 -4.54 10.63
CA THR A 117 -4.21 -4.12 11.04
C THR A 117 -4.61 -4.62 12.43
N ARG A 118 -3.87 -5.56 13.01
CA ARG A 118 -4.09 -6.02 14.39
C ARG A 118 -3.49 -5.08 15.43
N LEU A 119 -2.65 -4.14 15.01
CA LEU A 119 -2.07 -3.13 15.87
C LEU A 119 -3.03 -1.96 16.08
N THR A 120 -2.96 -1.37 17.26
CA THR A 120 -3.81 -0.24 17.62
C THR A 120 -3.52 1.00 16.77
N GLY A 121 -4.59 1.64 16.27
CA GLY A 121 -4.50 2.85 15.47
C GLY A 121 -4.02 2.64 14.03
N ILE A 122 -3.97 1.38 13.56
CA ILE A 122 -3.60 1.05 12.19
C ILE A 122 -4.80 0.45 11.45
N ALA A 123 -5.01 0.91 10.22
CA ALA A 123 -6.01 0.38 9.31
C ALA A 123 -5.38 0.12 7.94
N ALA A 124 -5.84 -0.91 7.23
CA ALA A 124 -5.38 -1.16 5.88
C ALA A 124 -6.23 -0.46 4.83
N GLN A 125 -5.59 -0.05 3.76
CA GLN A 125 -6.22 0.34 2.52
C GLN A 125 -6.36 -0.90 1.64
N THR A 126 -7.60 -1.31 1.42
CA THR A 126 -7.91 -2.49 0.61
C THR A 126 -8.17 -2.08 -0.82
N ILE A 127 -7.38 -2.61 -1.74
CA ILE A 127 -7.53 -2.41 -3.18
C ILE A 127 -7.70 -3.79 -3.82
N ASN A 128 -8.73 -3.95 -4.64
CA ASN A 128 -9.03 -5.22 -5.29
C ASN A 128 -9.09 -6.42 -4.32
N GLY A 129 -9.70 -6.21 -3.13
CA GLY A 129 -9.88 -7.25 -2.11
C GLY A 129 -8.64 -7.58 -1.28
N ARG A 130 -7.50 -6.94 -1.51
CA ARG A 130 -6.26 -7.16 -0.77
C ARG A 130 -5.86 -5.91 0.02
N ASN A 131 -5.35 -6.12 1.22
CA ASN A 131 -4.75 -5.07 2.02
C ASN A 131 -3.35 -4.80 1.47
N GLN A 132 -3.14 -3.64 0.83
CA GLN A 132 -1.88 -3.29 0.18
C GLN A 132 -1.06 -2.32 1.01
N SER A 133 -1.63 -1.21 1.38
CA SER A 133 -0.97 -0.18 2.17
C SER A 133 -1.73 0.07 3.46
N ILE A 134 -1.11 0.81 4.37
CA ILE A 134 -1.69 1.07 5.69
C ILE A 134 -1.88 2.56 5.92
N SER A 135 -2.83 2.87 6.81
CA SER A 135 -2.94 4.17 7.44
C SER A 135 -2.63 4.05 8.93
N ILE A 136 -1.86 4.97 9.46
CA ILE A 136 -1.49 5.04 10.88
C ILE A 136 -2.15 6.29 11.46
N ARG A 137 -2.93 6.11 12.55
CA ARG A 137 -3.66 7.22 13.19
C ARG A 137 -4.53 8.01 12.22
N GLY A 138 -5.09 7.29 11.22
CA GLY A 138 -5.97 7.84 10.19
C GLY A 138 -5.28 8.60 9.05
N LEU A 139 -3.96 8.79 9.10
CA LEU A 139 -3.18 9.36 8.00
C LEU A 139 -2.86 8.27 6.97
N THR A 140 -2.99 8.59 5.69
CA THR A 140 -2.76 7.66 4.58
C THR A 140 -1.29 7.23 4.48
N SER A 141 -1.01 6.22 3.66
CA SER A 141 0.33 5.67 3.45
C SER A 141 1.38 6.70 3.01
N ASP A 142 0.99 7.79 2.34
CA ASP A 142 1.91 8.86 1.93
C ASP A 142 2.55 9.61 3.11
N PHE A 143 1.96 9.49 4.30
CA PHE A 143 2.48 10.08 5.53
C PHE A 143 3.27 9.09 6.39
N SER A 144 3.43 7.86 5.94
CA SER A 144 4.24 6.83 6.58
C SER A 144 5.40 6.41 5.69
N THR A 145 6.45 5.89 6.31
CA THR A 145 7.63 5.36 5.61
C THR A 145 7.76 3.88 5.90
N GLY A 146 8.04 3.09 4.87
CA GLY A 146 8.34 1.66 5.00
C GLY A 146 9.85 1.42 4.91
N LEU A 147 10.39 0.71 5.89
CA LEU A 147 11.79 0.33 5.96
C LEU A 147 11.95 -1.18 5.90
N LEU A 148 13.12 -1.62 5.47
CA LEU A 148 13.62 -2.99 5.64
C LEU A 148 14.99 -2.92 6.31
N ASN A 149 15.10 -3.43 7.53
CA ASN A 149 16.30 -3.33 8.37
C ASN A 149 16.80 -1.87 8.51
N GLY A 150 15.90 -0.93 8.81
CA GLY A 150 16.20 0.49 8.98
C GLY A 150 16.40 1.29 7.68
N ARG A 151 16.23 0.68 6.48
CA ARG A 151 16.49 1.31 5.18
C ARG A 151 15.20 1.55 4.40
N GLU A 152 15.01 2.77 3.90
CA GLU A 152 13.83 3.18 3.12
C GLU A 152 13.66 2.31 1.87
N GLN A 153 12.43 1.90 1.62
CA GLN A 153 12.10 1.03 0.50
C GLN A 153 11.43 1.79 -0.64
N ALA A 154 11.84 1.46 -1.86
CA ALA A 154 11.20 1.93 -3.08
C ALA A 154 9.76 1.39 -3.17
N SER A 155 8.87 2.20 -3.74
CA SER A 155 7.43 1.93 -3.79
C SER A 155 6.93 1.70 -5.21
N THR A 156 6.05 0.71 -5.37
CA THR A 156 5.29 0.50 -6.61
C THR A 156 4.14 1.49 -6.78
N ALA A 157 3.72 2.19 -5.72
CA ALA A 157 2.67 3.20 -5.78
C ALA A 157 3.13 4.46 -6.54
N GLU A 158 2.18 5.27 -7.01
CA GLU A 158 2.47 6.57 -7.66
C GLU A 158 3.23 7.53 -6.74
N ASN A 159 3.05 7.38 -5.44
CA ASN A 159 3.65 8.22 -4.40
C ASN A 159 4.68 7.44 -3.56
N ARG A 160 4.75 7.73 -2.26
CA ARG A 160 5.77 7.18 -1.34
C ARG A 160 5.30 5.99 -0.53
N GLY A 161 3.98 5.75 -0.47
CA GLY A 161 3.41 4.71 0.35
C GLY A 161 3.87 3.33 -0.08
N VAL A 162 4.49 2.59 0.83
CA VAL A 162 4.94 1.21 0.56
C VAL A 162 3.74 0.27 0.47
N GLU A 163 3.72 -0.56 -0.55
CA GLU A 163 2.75 -1.64 -0.70
C GLU A 163 3.30 -2.89 -0.01
N PHE A 164 2.84 -3.15 1.21
CA PHE A 164 3.34 -4.23 2.07
C PHE A 164 2.97 -5.64 1.58
N ASP A 165 2.04 -5.76 0.63
CA ASP A 165 1.72 -7.02 -0.02
C ASP A 165 2.80 -7.48 -1.04
N GLN A 166 3.76 -6.62 -1.37
CA GLN A 166 4.93 -6.96 -2.18
C GLN A 166 5.97 -7.78 -1.41
N TYR A 167 5.95 -7.71 -0.07
CA TYR A 167 6.90 -8.40 0.80
C TYR A 167 6.28 -9.69 1.35
N PRO A 168 6.92 -10.87 1.13
CA PRO A 168 6.46 -12.11 1.73
C PRO A 168 6.54 -12.03 3.25
N ALA A 169 5.42 -12.24 3.92
CA ALA A 169 5.36 -12.24 5.39
C ALA A 169 6.26 -13.33 6.00
N GLU A 170 6.49 -14.39 5.24
CA GLU A 170 7.29 -15.54 5.62
C GLU A 170 8.79 -15.25 5.72
N LEU A 171 9.26 -14.13 5.19
CA LEU A 171 10.67 -13.74 5.19
C LEU A 171 11.00 -12.66 6.24
N VAL A 172 10.00 -12.18 6.97
CA VAL A 172 10.14 -11.12 7.97
C VAL A 172 10.04 -11.73 9.37
N ASN A 173 10.95 -11.34 10.26
CA ASN A 173 10.98 -11.82 11.64
C ASN A 173 10.09 -11.00 12.58
N GLU A 174 10.16 -9.68 12.43
CA GLU A 174 9.30 -8.76 13.19
C GLU A 174 9.04 -7.49 12.38
N VAL A 175 8.00 -6.77 12.76
CA VAL A 175 7.66 -5.46 12.20
C VAL A 175 7.44 -4.48 13.35
N ILE A 176 8.23 -3.42 13.37
CA ILE A 176 8.15 -2.36 14.37
C ILE A 176 7.50 -1.13 13.75
N VAL A 177 6.44 -0.64 14.36
CA VAL A 177 5.78 0.60 13.95
C VAL A 177 6.13 1.71 14.94
N HIS A 178 7.04 2.59 14.55
CA HIS A 178 7.44 3.76 15.31
C HIS A 178 6.38 4.85 15.13
N LYS A 179 5.61 5.14 16.18
CA LYS A 179 4.57 6.21 16.17
C LYS A 179 5.13 7.57 16.55
N THR A 180 6.31 7.61 17.17
CA THR A 180 7.03 8.82 17.54
C THR A 180 8.39 8.88 16.89
N ALA A 181 8.95 10.08 16.78
CA ALA A 181 10.23 10.32 16.13
C ALA A 181 11.42 10.08 17.07
N SER A 182 12.56 9.72 16.51
CA SER A 182 13.86 9.69 17.18
C SER A 182 14.92 10.17 16.18
N ALA A 183 15.94 10.91 16.64
CA ALA A 183 16.91 11.55 15.73
C ALA A 183 17.72 10.53 14.92
N ASN A 184 18.02 9.37 15.46
CA ASN A 184 18.76 8.31 14.77
C ASN A 184 17.93 7.52 13.74
N LEU A 185 16.59 7.62 13.79
CA LEU A 185 15.67 7.04 12.79
C LEU A 185 15.58 8.00 11.59
N ILE A 186 16.33 7.73 10.53
CA ILE A 186 16.60 8.68 9.44
C ILE A 186 15.40 8.91 8.55
N ALA A 187 14.76 7.85 8.09
CA ALA A 187 13.58 7.93 7.24
C ALA A 187 12.33 7.90 8.11
N GLN A 188 11.66 9.03 8.26
CA GLN A 188 10.48 9.15 9.13
C GLN A 188 9.30 9.70 8.36
N GLY A 189 8.12 9.11 8.64
CA GLY A 189 6.84 9.64 8.23
C GLY A 189 6.18 10.50 9.32
N LEU A 190 5.24 11.35 8.94
CA LEU A 190 4.44 12.17 9.87
C LEU A 190 3.43 11.31 10.65
N ALA A 191 2.94 10.23 10.06
CA ALA A 191 2.05 9.27 10.70
C ALA A 191 2.81 8.28 11.57
N GLY A 192 3.96 7.83 11.08
CA GLY A 192 4.82 6.84 11.70
C GLY A 192 5.75 6.19 10.67
N THR A 193 6.59 5.30 11.16
CA THR A 193 7.55 4.55 10.35
C THR A 193 7.38 3.07 10.62
N VAL A 194 7.29 2.28 9.58
CA VAL A 194 7.14 0.81 9.65
C VAL A 194 8.46 0.19 9.26
N ASP A 195 9.14 -0.44 10.19
CA ASP A 195 10.38 -1.16 9.94
C ASP A 195 10.13 -2.66 9.94
N MET A 196 10.42 -3.29 8.82
CA MET A 196 10.39 -4.74 8.64
C MET A 196 11.78 -5.28 8.94
N GLU A 197 11.91 -6.12 9.94
CA GLU A 197 13.19 -6.69 10.32
C GLU A 197 13.32 -8.15 9.90
N THR A 198 14.44 -8.46 9.29
CA THR A 198 14.76 -9.82 8.87
C THR A 198 15.38 -10.61 10.02
N VAL A 199 15.37 -11.93 9.90
CA VAL A 199 16.04 -12.81 10.86
C VAL A 199 17.52 -12.48 10.92
N ARG A 200 18.07 -12.42 12.15
CA ARG A 200 19.52 -12.32 12.43
C ARG A 200 20.04 -13.73 12.75
N PRO A 201 20.81 -14.35 11.85
CA PRO A 201 21.23 -15.74 12.06
C PRO A 201 22.15 -15.94 13.27
N LEU A 202 22.98 -14.96 13.65
CA LEU A 202 23.86 -15.08 14.82
C LEU A 202 23.13 -14.96 16.16
N ASP A 203 21.89 -14.45 16.18
CA ASP A 203 21.05 -14.38 17.38
C ASP A 203 20.29 -15.69 17.64
N ARG A 204 20.46 -16.71 16.80
CA ARG A 204 19.77 -18.00 16.89
C ARG A 204 20.72 -19.08 17.37
N THR A 205 20.21 -20.03 18.14
CA THR A 205 20.97 -21.20 18.56
C THR A 205 20.70 -22.37 17.63
N GLY A 206 21.74 -22.81 16.91
CA GLY A 206 21.70 -24.01 16.08
C GLY A 206 21.01 -23.87 14.74
N ARG A 207 21.14 -24.94 13.95
CA ARG A 207 20.52 -25.01 12.61
C ARG A 207 19.02 -25.09 12.71
N THR A 208 18.34 -24.34 11.84
CA THR A 208 16.90 -24.39 11.69
C THR A 208 16.51 -24.50 10.21
N ILE A 209 15.66 -25.48 9.90
CA ILE A 209 15.00 -25.60 8.60
C ILE A 209 13.51 -25.53 8.87
N ALA A 210 12.82 -24.62 8.22
CA ALA A 210 11.37 -24.50 8.31
C ALA A 210 10.75 -24.55 6.91
N ALA A 211 9.66 -25.29 6.77
CA ALA A 211 8.92 -25.38 5.52
C ALA A 211 7.42 -25.35 5.79
N SER A 212 6.66 -24.68 4.90
CA SER A 212 5.20 -24.74 4.94
C SER A 212 4.60 -24.79 3.54
N ALA A 213 3.40 -25.37 3.46
CA ALA A 213 2.63 -25.41 2.23
C ALA A 213 1.14 -25.22 2.55
N TYR A 214 0.45 -24.45 1.70
CA TYR A 214 -0.97 -24.14 1.84
C TYR A 214 -1.68 -24.29 0.50
N TYR A 215 -2.96 -24.66 0.57
CA TYR A 215 -3.89 -24.67 -0.53
C TYR A 215 -5.01 -23.68 -0.26
N ASP A 216 -5.23 -22.76 -1.19
CA ASP A 216 -6.15 -21.62 -1.05
C ASP A 216 -7.34 -21.76 -1.99
N TRP A 217 -8.54 -21.30 -1.58
CA TRP A 217 -9.71 -21.22 -2.44
C TRP A 217 -10.66 -20.10 -1.99
N THR A 218 -11.54 -19.67 -2.91
CA THR A 218 -12.51 -18.58 -2.68
C THR A 218 -13.93 -19.11 -2.58
N GLN A 219 -14.81 -18.35 -1.90
CA GLN A 219 -16.21 -18.70 -1.70
C GLN A 219 -17.01 -18.76 -3.00
N TYR A 220 -16.73 -17.85 -3.94
CA TYR A 220 -17.57 -17.70 -5.12
C TYR A 220 -17.38 -18.79 -6.18
N GLY A 221 -16.28 -19.50 -6.16
CA GLY A 221 -16.01 -20.53 -7.17
C GLY A 221 -15.63 -19.93 -8.51
N GLN A 222 -16.53 -19.93 -9.50
CA GLN A 222 -16.25 -19.42 -10.84
C GLN A 222 -17.39 -18.54 -11.35
N LEU A 223 -17.19 -17.25 -11.28
CA LEU A 223 -18.15 -16.25 -11.77
C LEU A 223 -17.97 -15.95 -13.27
N THR A 224 -16.79 -16.22 -13.83
CA THR A 224 -16.47 -16.00 -15.25
C THR A 224 -15.53 -17.10 -15.76
N PRO A 225 -15.58 -17.48 -17.05
CA PRO A 225 -14.70 -18.51 -17.60
C PRO A 225 -13.22 -18.09 -17.61
N GLY A 226 -12.33 -19.03 -17.36
CA GLY A 226 -10.87 -18.93 -17.52
C GLY A 226 -10.04 -18.88 -16.25
N PRO A 227 -10.39 -18.17 -15.17
CA PRO A 227 -9.55 -18.08 -13.98
C PRO A 227 -9.44 -19.39 -13.21
N LYS A 228 -8.33 -19.57 -12.50
CA LYS A 228 -8.18 -20.62 -11.50
C LYS A 228 -9.05 -20.31 -10.28
N LYS A 229 -9.65 -21.36 -9.69
CA LYS A 229 -10.47 -21.25 -8.46
C LYS A 229 -9.67 -21.45 -7.19
N THR A 230 -8.49 -22.02 -7.35
CA THR A 230 -7.63 -22.48 -6.25
C THR A 230 -6.22 -21.98 -6.44
N GLY A 231 -5.51 -21.87 -5.34
CA GLY A 231 -4.13 -21.41 -5.29
C GLY A 231 -3.27 -22.25 -4.37
N GLU A 232 -2.01 -21.98 -4.39
CA GLU A 232 -0.99 -22.64 -3.59
C GLU A 232 -0.01 -21.61 -3.03
N ARG A 233 0.46 -21.86 -1.80
CA ARG A 233 1.55 -21.12 -1.18
C ARG A 233 2.53 -22.10 -0.57
N PHE A 234 3.82 -21.86 -0.72
CA PHE A 234 4.82 -22.60 0.01
C PHE A 234 6.02 -21.71 0.34
N ASN A 235 6.66 -21.98 1.45
CA ASN A 235 7.91 -21.34 1.83
C ASN A 235 8.89 -22.35 2.40
N VAL A 236 10.16 -21.99 2.29
CA VAL A 236 11.28 -22.70 2.91
C VAL A 236 12.26 -21.67 3.47
N ALA A 237 12.68 -21.88 4.70
CA ALA A 237 13.71 -21.07 5.36
C ALA A 237 14.81 -21.98 5.92
N TYR A 238 16.05 -21.57 5.74
CA TYR A 238 17.25 -22.21 6.28
C TYR A 238 18.05 -21.18 7.07
N ILE A 239 18.37 -21.48 8.31
CA ILE A 239 19.18 -20.62 9.18
C ILE A 239 20.25 -21.51 9.84
N ASP A 240 21.50 -21.08 9.80
CA ASP A 240 22.60 -21.81 10.41
C ASP A 240 23.71 -20.86 10.87
N GLN A 241 24.55 -21.36 11.73
CA GLN A 241 25.77 -20.72 12.19
C GLN A 241 26.97 -21.63 11.95
N MET A 242 28.06 -21.03 11.57
CA MET A 242 29.34 -21.69 11.28
C MET A 242 30.48 -21.02 12.05
N ASP A 243 31.62 -21.71 12.12
CA ASP A 243 32.86 -21.23 12.76
C ASP A 243 32.65 -20.78 14.21
N GLY A 244 31.91 -21.56 14.99
CA GLY A 244 31.68 -21.26 16.41
C GLY A 244 30.86 -19.99 16.65
N GLY A 245 29.92 -19.66 15.76
CA GLY A 245 29.06 -18.50 15.87
C GLY A 245 29.67 -17.21 15.29
N LYS A 246 30.73 -17.31 14.46
CA LYS A 246 31.32 -16.15 13.79
C LYS A 246 30.70 -15.83 12.43
N VAL A 247 30.09 -16.82 11.79
CA VAL A 247 29.42 -16.68 10.52
C VAL A 247 28.01 -17.18 10.67
N GLY A 248 27.05 -16.35 10.32
CA GLY A 248 25.64 -16.69 10.29
C GLY A 248 25.08 -16.57 8.90
N ILE A 249 24.19 -17.50 8.51
CA ILE A 249 23.47 -17.47 7.24
C ILE A 249 21.99 -17.71 7.47
N ALA A 250 21.16 -16.89 6.86
CA ALA A 250 19.73 -17.14 6.71
C ALA A 250 19.34 -17.01 5.24
N VAL A 251 18.64 -18.00 4.72
CA VAL A 251 18.11 -18.02 3.35
C VAL A 251 16.64 -18.37 3.42
N GLY A 252 15.80 -17.62 2.75
CA GLY A 252 14.38 -17.86 2.65
C GLY A 252 13.88 -17.75 1.23
N PHE A 253 12.91 -18.59 0.88
CA PHE A 253 12.17 -18.52 -0.37
C PHE A 253 10.68 -18.71 -0.07
N ALA A 254 9.85 -17.88 -0.72
CA ALA A 254 8.39 -17.96 -0.61
C ALA A 254 7.75 -17.86 -1.99
N HIS A 255 6.85 -18.79 -2.27
CA HIS A 255 5.98 -18.79 -3.45
C HIS A 255 4.53 -18.62 -3.03
N THR A 256 3.81 -17.76 -3.75
CA THR A 256 2.38 -17.53 -3.56
C THR A 256 1.69 -17.51 -4.91
N SER A 257 0.60 -18.26 -5.05
CA SER A 257 -0.31 -18.19 -6.18
C SER A 257 -1.73 -18.23 -5.63
N THR A 258 -2.38 -17.06 -5.52
CA THR A 258 -3.70 -16.93 -4.90
C THR A 258 -4.73 -16.44 -5.89
N PRO A 259 -5.87 -17.18 -6.03
CA PRO A 259 -7.00 -16.71 -6.81
C PRO A 259 -7.79 -15.67 -6.01
N TRP A 260 -8.41 -14.77 -6.74
CA TRP A 260 -9.33 -13.80 -6.17
C TRP A 260 -10.47 -13.51 -7.13
N GLU A 261 -11.68 -13.35 -6.60
CA GLU A 261 -12.87 -12.99 -7.37
C GLU A 261 -13.72 -11.97 -6.62
N GLY A 262 -14.36 -11.09 -7.37
CA GLY A 262 -15.23 -10.06 -6.81
C GLY A 262 -16.30 -9.59 -7.76
N LYS A 263 -17.42 -9.17 -7.17
CA LYS A 263 -18.53 -8.47 -7.83
C LYS A 263 -18.37 -6.99 -7.57
N GLN A 264 -18.34 -6.19 -8.62
CA GLN A 264 -18.12 -4.75 -8.54
C GLN A 264 -19.23 -3.99 -9.26
N PHE A 265 -19.74 -2.95 -8.60
CA PHE A 265 -20.60 -1.92 -9.17
C PHE A 265 -19.96 -0.55 -8.92
N GLN A 266 -19.98 0.30 -9.93
CA GLN A 266 -19.59 1.71 -9.84
C GLN A 266 -20.62 2.55 -10.60
N ALA A 267 -21.20 3.55 -9.93
CA ALA A 267 -22.04 4.54 -10.56
C ALA A 267 -21.19 5.61 -11.27
N TRP A 268 -21.71 6.16 -12.36
CA TRP A 268 -21.15 7.35 -13.03
C TRP A 268 -21.66 8.65 -12.41
N GLY A 269 -22.07 8.60 -11.14
CA GLY A 269 -22.66 9.71 -10.45
C GLY A 269 -24.18 9.77 -10.60
N TYR A 270 -24.75 10.83 -10.05
CA TYR A 270 -26.18 11.07 -10.02
C TYR A 270 -26.47 12.49 -10.52
N PRO A 271 -26.49 12.70 -11.86
CA PRO A 271 -26.87 13.99 -12.45
C PRO A 271 -28.34 14.29 -12.19
N THR A 272 -28.73 15.55 -12.36
CA THR A 272 -30.14 15.99 -12.28
C THR A 272 -30.85 15.92 -13.63
N ASP A 273 -32.09 15.51 -13.60
CA ASP A 273 -33.00 15.61 -14.76
C ASP A 273 -33.50 17.07 -14.97
N ALA A 274 -34.30 17.31 -15.95
CA ALA A 274 -34.86 18.63 -16.24
C ALA A 274 -35.79 19.16 -15.12
N ALA A 275 -36.37 18.27 -14.30
CA ALA A 275 -37.19 18.62 -13.13
C ALA A 275 -36.38 18.84 -11.87
N GLY A 276 -35.05 18.67 -11.89
CA GLY A 276 -34.15 18.83 -10.76
C GLY A 276 -34.01 17.59 -9.89
N ASN A 277 -34.58 16.42 -10.27
CA ASN A 277 -34.35 15.19 -9.53
C ASN A 277 -33.02 14.56 -9.92
N PHE A 278 -32.31 14.04 -8.96
CA PHE A 278 -31.14 13.18 -9.20
C PHE A 278 -31.56 11.86 -9.87
N ALA A 279 -30.79 11.37 -10.82
CA ALA A 279 -30.95 10.08 -11.45
C ALA A 279 -29.61 9.35 -11.56
N LEU A 280 -29.62 8.03 -11.59
CA LEU A 280 -28.42 7.25 -11.86
C LEU A 280 -27.89 7.60 -13.26
N GLY A 281 -26.69 8.17 -13.34
CA GLY A 281 -26.08 8.64 -14.58
C GLY A 281 -25.60 7.54 -15.51
N GLY A 282 -25.35 6.37 -14.96
CA GLY A 282 -24.85 5.19 -15.62
C GLY A 282 -24.11 4.29 -14.65
N THR A 283 -23.72 3.11 -15.11
CA THR A 283 -22.99 2.16 -14.29
C THR A 283 -21.78 1.59 -15.02
N LYS A 284 -20.78 1.21 -14.24
CA LYS A 284 -19.64 0.39 -14.64
C LYS A 284 -19.58 -0.81 -13.70
N SER A 285 -20.03 -1.95 -14.17
CA SER A 285 -20.26 -3.13 -13.33
C SER A 285 -19.53 -4.33 -13.87
N TYR A 286 -18.77 -5.03 -13.00
CA TYR A 286 -17.91 -6.12 -13.41
C TYR A 286 -17.95 -7.31 -12.46
N VAL A 287 -17.77 -8.49 -13.00
CA VAL A 287 -17.06 -9.57 -12.32
C VAL A 287 -15.57 -9.36 -12.58
N ARG A 288 -14.82 -9.14 -11.52
CA ARG A 288 -13.37 -9.03 -11.56
C ARG A 288 -12.76 -10.27 -10.97
N THR A 289 -11.80 -10.84 -11.66
CA THR A 289 -11.04 -12.00 -11.17
C THR A 289 -9.56 -11.69 -11.25
N SER A 290 -8.78 -12.26 -10.36
CA SER A 290 -7.33 -12.15 -10.37
C SER A 290 -6.68 -13.48 -10.04
N ASN A 291 -5.54 -13.72 -10.64
CA ASN A 291 -4.58 -14.69 -10.15
C ASN A 291 -3.28 -13.94 -9.86
N LEU A 292 -2.98 -13.82 -8.58
CA LEU A 292 -1.77 -13.21 -8.09
C LEU A 292 -0.71 -14.29 -7.93
N LYS A 293 0.48 -14.08 -8.51
CA LYS A 293 1.67 -14.88 -8.26
C LYS A 293 2.76 -13.99 -7.69
N ARG A 294 3.42 -14.48 -6.65
CA ARG A 294 4.57 -13.81 -6.05
C ARG A 294 5.63 -14.84 -5.70
N ASP A 295 6.84 -14.62 -6.20
CA ASP A 295 8.04 -15.36 -5.84
C ASP A 295 8.99 -14.41 -5.11
N GLY A 296 9.35 -14.71 -3.87
CA GLY A 296 10.23 -13.89 -3.05
C GLY A 296 11.41 -14.70 -2.54
N ALA A 297 12.58 -14.08 -2.49
CA ALA A 297 13.76 -14.67 -1.89
C ALA A 297 14.50 -13.65 -1.04
N MET A 298 15.09 -14.13 0.04
CA MET A 298 15.89 -13.33 0.96
C MET A 298 17.12 -14.08 1.41
N ILE A 299 18.23 -13.38 1.55
CA ILE A 299 19.49 -13.88 2.10
C ILE A 299 19.99 -12.88 3.13
N VAL A 300 20.39 -13.36 4.31
CA VAL A 300 21.09 -12.59 5.33
C VAL A 300 22.38 -13.30 5.65
N LEU A 301 23.49 -12.59 5.58
CA LEU A 301 24.81 -13.06 5.94
C LEU A 301 25.35 -12.18 7.06
N GLU A 302 25.72 -12.79 8.17
CA GLU A 302 26.37 -12.12 9.28
C GLU A 302 27.79 -12.65 9.46
N PHE A 303 28.70 -11.73 9.70
CA PHE A 303 30.10 -12.04 9.96
C PHE A 303 30.58 -11.26 11.18
N LYS A 304 30.89 -12.00 12.26
CA LYS A 304 31.36 -11.47 13.53
C LYS A 304 32.62 -12.24 13.98
N PRO A 305 33.79 -12.00 13.33
CA PRO A 305 35.02 -12.74 13.61
C PRO A 305 35.54 -12.51 15.02
N ASN A 306 35.22 -11.36 15.59
CA ASN A 306 35.56 -10.94 16.94
C ASN A 306 34.58 -9.88 17.44
N GLU A 307 34.73 -9.43 18.68
CA GLU A 307 33.83 -8.44 19.32
C GLU A 307 33.96 -7.00 18.78
N ASN A 308 34.96 -6.74 17.90
CA ASN A 308 35.16 -5.41 17.32
C ASN A 308 34.65 -5.26 15.89
N ILE A 309 34.26 -6.35 15.25
CA ILE A 309 33.78 -6.32 13.85
C ILE A 309 32.49 -7.13 13.76
N HIS A 310 31.43 -6.47 13.36
CA HIS A 310 30.19 -7.13 13.04
C HIS A 310 29.71 -6.59 11.68
N SER A 311 29.56 -7.46 10.70
CA SER A 311 29.10 -7.12 9.35
C SER A 311 27.87 -7.93 9.00
N THR A 312 26.83 -7.25 8.55
CA THR A 312 25.59 -7.87 8.10
C THR A 312 25.30 -7.44 6.67
N ILE A 313 25.10 -8.40 5.79
CA ILE A 313 24.64 -8.18 4.41
C ILE A 313 23.28 -8.83 4.28
N ASP A 314 22.30 -8.09 3.78
CA ASP A 314 20.97 -8.59 3.45
C ASP A 314 20.61 -8.27 2.01
N VAL A 315 19.97 -9.23 1.35
CA VAL A 315 19.46 -9.08 -0.02
C VAL A 315 18.05 -9.64 -0.07
N PHE A 316 17.15 -8.85 -0.59
CA PHE A 316 15.76 -9.21 -0.84
C PHE A 316 15.44 -9.01 -2.32
N THR A 317 14.70 -9.94 -2.91
CA THR A 317 14.11 -9.81 -4.24
C THR A 317 12.74 -10.45 -4.27
N SER A 318 11.84 -9.87 -5.06
CA SER A 318 10.54 -10.46 -5.31
C SER A 318 10.14 -10.25 -6.77
N ARG A 319 9.37 -11.17 -7.30
CA ARG A 319 8.66 -11.04 -8.57
C ARG A 319 7.18 -11.20 -8.30
N PHE A 320 6.44 -10.16 -8.62
CA PHE A 320 5.01 -10.09 -8.44
C PHE A 320 4.33 -10.00 -9.81
N GLU A 321 3.45 -10.94 -10.10
CA GLU A 321 2.67 -10.98 -11.34
C GLU A 321 1.19 -11.07 -10.99
N GLU A 322 0.38 -10.17 -11.54
CA GLU A 322 -1.06 -10.21 -11.40
C GLU A 322 -1.73 -10.17 -12.77
N LYS A 323 -2.58 -11.15 -13.04
CA LYS A 323 -3.46 -11.15 -14.21
C LYS A 323 -4.90 -11.08 -13.75
N GLN A 324 -5.60 -10.01 -14.12
CA GLN A 324 -7.00 -9.82 -13.84
C GLN A 324 -7.83 -9.92 -15.12
N LEU A 325 -9.03 -10.49 -15.01
CA LEU A 325 -10.08 -10.37 -16.02
C LEU A 325 -11.18 -9.46 -15.44
N LEU A 326 -11.58 -8.45 -16.20
CA LEU A 326 -12.69 -7.57 -15.89
C LEU A 326 -13.76 -7.80 -16.97
N ARG A 327 -14.79 -8.54 -16.63
CA ARG A 327 -15.91 -8.82 -17.55
C ARG A 327 -17.19 -8.28 -16.98
N GLY A 328 -17.87 -7.47 -17.74
CA GLY A 328 -19.04 -6.78 -17.26
C GLY A 328 -19.66 -5.87 -18.29
N MET A 329 -20.33 -4.87 -17.79
CA MET A 329 -21.09 -3.96 -18.63
C MET A 329 -20.97 -2.53 -18.12
N GLU A 330 -20.77 -1.60 -19.05
CA GLU A 330 -20.98 -0.18 -18.81
C GLU A 330 -22.33 0.19 -19.41
N ILE A 331 -23.19 0.82 -18.61
CA ILE A 331 -24.54 1.18 -18.99
C ILE A 331 -24.72 2.69 -18.84
N PRO A 332 -24.56 3.46 -19.90
CA PRO A 332 -24.86 4.90 -19.89
C PRO A 332 -26.36 5.15 -19.80
N LEU A 333 -26.81 5.99 -18.87
CA LEU A 333 -28.25 6.22 -18.59
C LEU A 333 -28.64 7.70 -18.56
N ALA A 334 -27.66 8.63 -18.63
CA ALA A 334 -27.94 10.06 -18.56
C ALA A 334 -27.84 10.78 -19.91
N PHE A 335 -27.96 12.11 -19.89
CA PHE A 335 -28.04 13.00 -21.06
C PHE A 335 -26.83 12.96 -22.02
N TRP A 336 -25.71 12.38 -21.60
CA TRP A 336 -24.54 12.15 -22.48
C TRP A 336 -24.66 10.84 -23.31
N SER A 337 -25.77 10.15 -23.20
CA SER A 337 -26.06 8.93 -23.94
C SER A 337 -27.37 9.06 -24.73
N SER A 338 -27.65 8.06 -25.57
CA SER A 338 -28.91 7.96 -26.29
C SER A 338 -30.10 7.52 -25.43
N ALA A 339 -29.89 7.16 -24.16
CA ALA A 339 -30.92 6.66 -23.27
C ALA A 339 -32.01 7.72 -23.01
N VAL A 340 -33.26 7.31 -23.07
CA VAL A 340 -34.42 8.19 -22.88
C VAL A 340 -35.22 7.72 -21.67
N LEU A 341 -35.29 8.56 -20.65
CA LEU A 341 -36.10 8.32 -19.45
C LEU A 341 -37.58 8.37 -19.81
N GLN A 342 -38.31 7.30 -19.51
CA GLN A 342 -39.74 7.20 -19.82
C GLN A 342 -40.59 7.82 -18.70
N PRO A 343 -41.76 8.42 -19.06
CA PRO A 343 -42.76 8.86 -18.07
C PRO A 343 -43.21 7.70 -17.17
N GLY A 344 -43.63 8.05 -15.92
CA GLY A 344 -44.09 7.06 -14.94
C GLY A 344 -42.98 6.55 -13.99
N TYR A 345 -41.80 7.17 -13.98
CA TYR A 345 -40.78 6.90 -12.99
C TYR A 345 -41.24 7.30 -11.57
N THR A 346 -40.65 6.67 -10.57
CA THR A 346 -40.88 7.00 -9.16
C THR A 346 -39.72 7.83 -8.65
N ALA A 347 -39.99 9.01 -8.10
CA ALA A 347 -39.05 9.84 -7.40
C ALA A 347 -39.37 9.94 -5.92
N SER A 348 -38.37 9.91 -5.05
CA SER A 348 -38.48 10.03 -3.60
C SER A 348 -37.39 10.93 -3.06
N GLY A 349 -37.76 12.05 -2.41
CA GLY A 349 -36.82 13.01 -1.87
C GLY A 349 -35.84 13.56 -2.90
N GLY A 350 -36.34 13.92 -4.11
CA GLY A 350 -35.51 14.46 -5.18
C GLY A 350 -34.57 13.46 -5.86
N LEU A 351 -34.78 12.15 -5.69
CA LEU A 351 -34.02 11.09 -6.36
C LEU A 351 -34.96 10.12 -7.06
N ILE A 352 -34.75 9.84 -8.35
CA ILE A 352 -35.46 8.83 -9.12
C ILE A 352 -34.99 7.46 -8.64
N THR A 353 -35.88 6.69 -8.02
CA THR A 353 -35.60 5.38 -7.43
C THR A 353 -36.01 4.21 -8.32
N ASN A 354 -37.02 4.38 -9.15
CA ASN A 354 -37.44 3.39 -10.15
C ASN A 354 -37.69 4.10 -11.47
N ALA A 355 -37.13 3.58 -12.55
CA ALA A 355 -37.28 4.16 -13.87
C ALA A 355 -37.23 3.10 -14.98
N THR A 356 -37.91 3.37 -16.10
CA THR A 356 -37.71 2.67 -17.36
C THR A 356 -37.00 3.64 -18.31
N LEU A 357 -35.94 3.14 -18.96
CA LEU A 357 -35.16 3.87 -19.95
C LEU A 357 -35.20 3.08 -21.26
N THR A 358 -35.54 3.74 -22.36
CA THR A 358 -35.50 3.19 -23.72
C THR A 358 -34.24 3.72 -24.43
N ASN A 359 -33.94 3.16 -25.59
CA ASN A 359 -32.80 3.52 -26.42
C ASN A 359 -31.44 3.40 -25.65
N VAL A 360 -31.35 2.45 -24.74
CA VAL A 360 -30.10 2.19 -23.97
C VAL A 360 -29.15 1.38 -24.85
N GLN A 361 -27.89 1.80 -24.91
CA GLN A 361 -26.86 1.13 -25.70
C GLN A 361 -25.67 0.83 -24.80
N PRO A 362 -25.65 -0.29 -24.08
CA PRO A 362 -24.57 -0.66 -23.17
C PRO A 362 -23.32 -1.04 -23.93
N VAL A 363 -22.19 -0.94 -23.22
CA VAL A 363 -20.88 -1.43 -23.64
C VAL A 363 -20.56 -2.70 -22.86
N VAL A 364 -20.53 -3.84 -23.52
CA VAL A 364 -20.09 -5.11 -22.93
C VAL A 364 -18.58 -5.14 -22.98
N ARG A 365 -17.96 -5.42 -21.84
CA ARG A 365 -16.52 -5.37 -21.60
C ARG A 365 -15.96 -6.77 -21.41
N ASN A 366 -14.82 -7.04 -22.03
CA ASN A 366 -13.99 -8.22 -21.82
C ASN A 366 -12.54 -7.76 -21.75
N ASP A 367 -12.12 -7.29 -20.57
CA ASP A 367 -10.83 -6.65 -20.41
C ASP A 367 -9.83 -7.58 -19.72
N VAL A 368 -8.55 -7.38 -20.00
CA VAL A 368 -7.45 -8.04 -19.32
C VAL A 368 -6.50 -6.98 -18.80
N PHE A 369 -6.27 -7.02 -17.50
CA PHE A 369 -5.23 -6.25 -16.84
C PHE A 369 -4.10 -7.17 -16.41
N LYS A 370 -2.86 -6.78 -16.70
CA LYS A 370 -1.65 -7.44 -16.23
C LYS A 370 -0.78 -6.44 -15.51
N ARG A 371 -0.23 -6.85 -14.36
CA ARG A 371 0.78 -6.12 -13.60
C ARG A 371 1.98 -7.01 -13.38
N ASN A 372 3.17 -6.45 -13.56
CA ASN A 372 4.42 -7.08 -13.19
C ASN A 372 5.24 -6.09 -12.38
N ASP A 373 5.58 -6.47 -11.15
CA ASP A 373 6.45 -5.70 -10.26
C ASP A 373 7.68 -6.53 -9.93
N SER A 374 8.82 -5.88 -9.82
CA SER A 374 10.10 -6.51 -9.48
C SER A 374 10.84 -5.71 -8.40
N PRO A 375 10.41 -5.78 -7.13
CA PRO A 375 11.13 -5.19 -6.03
C PRO A 375 12.46 -5.92 -5.78
N PHE A 376 13.49 -5.13 -5.51
CA PHE A 376 14.82 -5.56 -5.12
C PHE A 376 15.36 -4.62 -4.05
N ALA A 377 15.94 -5.18 -2.98
CA ALA A 377 16.65 -4.42 -1.97
C ALA A 377 17.94 -5.14 -1.58
N ALA A 378 19.00 -4.39 -1.35
CA ALA A 378 20.26 -4.88 -0.81
C ALA A 378 20.79 -3.92 0.24
N GLY A 379 21.32 -4.45 1.31
CA GLY A 379 21.85 -3.69 2.41
C GLY A 379 23.16 -4.25 2.94
N TRP A 380 24.01 -3.36 3.44
CA TRP A 380 25.23 -3.70 4.15
C TRP A 380 25.36 -2.82 5.38
N ASN A 381 25.39 -3.45 6.54
CA ASN A 381 25.67 -2.83 7.81
C ASN A 381 27.04 -3.32 8.32
N LEU A 382 27.89 -2.41 8.76
CA LEU A 382 29.22 -2.70 9.30
C LEU A 382 29.42 -1.91 10.59
N ALA A 383 29.45 -2.61 11.73
CA ALA A 383 29.81 -2.06 13.02
C ALA A 383 31.28 -2.39 13.35
N LEU A 384 32.02 -1.37 13.70
CA LEU A 384 33.47 -1.44 14.02
C LEU A 384 33.71 -0.90 15.39
N GLY A 385 34.53 -1.64 16.17
CA GLY A 385 34.98 -1.20 17.46
C GLY A 385 33.89 -1.18 18.52
N GLU A 386 33.02 -2.18 18.59
CA GLU A 386 31.91 -2.26 19.56
C GLU A 386 32.37 -2.05 21.02
N LYS A 387 33.65 -2.40 21.34
CA LYS A 387 34.28 -2.13 22.65
C LYS A 387 35.15 -0.86 22.69
N SER A 388 35.22 -0.14 21.56
CA SER A 388 35.93 1.15 21.51
C SER A 388 35.13 2.23 22.23
N PRO A 389 35.78 3.26 22.76
CA PRO A 389 35.08 4.45 23.24
C PRO A 389 34.25 5.17 22.15
N TRP A 390 34.58 4.93 20.88
CA TRP A 390 33.92 5.49 19.69
C TRP A 390 33.64 4.37 18.66
N PRO A 391 32.65 3.51 18.92
CA PRO A 391 32.22 2.55 17.91
C PRO A 391 31.67 3.29 16.68
N VAL A 392 31.99 2.78 15.52
CA VAL A 392 31.52 3.37 14.23
C VAL A 392 30.61 2.37 13.53
N THR A 393 29.47 2.86 13.08
CA THR A 393 28.55 2.07 12.26
C THR A 393 28.42 2.72 10.90
N PHE A 394 28.70 1.94 9.86
CA PHE A 394 28.43 2.27 8.47
C PHE A 394 27.24 1.43 7.99
N ASP A 395 26.28 2.07 7.34
CA ASP A 395 25.14 1.39 6.74
C ASP A 395 24.93 1.92 5.32
N ALA A 396 24.79 1.01 4.36
CA ALA A 396 24.50 1.33 2.97
C ALA A 396 23.33 0.49 2.47
N GLY A 397 22.45 1.09 1.70
CA GLY A 397 21.29 0.43 1.13
C GLY A 397 20.99 0.86 -0.29
N TYR A 398 20.44 -0.06 -1.05
CA TYR A 398 19.87 0.18 -2.36
C TYR A 398 18.55 -0.54 -2.46
N SER A 399 17.50 0.18 -2.84
CA SER A 399 16.18 -0.39 -3.10
C SER A 399 15.69 0.08 -4.47
N ARG A 400 15.11 -0.82 -5.23
CA ARG A 400 14.54 -0.53 -6.55
C ARG A 400 13.29 -1.33 -6.79
N VAL A 401 12.33 -0.70 -7.47
CA VAL A 401 11.16 -1.36 -8.00
C VAL A 401 10.95 -0.93 -9.46
N ASN A 402 10.71 -1.89 -10.33
CA ASN A 402 10.17 -1.63 -11.66
C ASN A 402 8.77 -2.23 -11.73
N ARG A 403 7.82 -1.45 -12.25
CA ARG A 403 6.44 -1.86 -12.45
C ARG A 403 6.03 -1.66 -13.90
N THR A 404 5.29 -2.60 -14.41
CA THR A 404 4.63 -2.52 -15.71
C THR A 404 3.17 -2.93 -15.56
N ASP A 405 2.27 -2.04 -15.95
CA ASP A 405 0.84 -2.33 -16.06
C ASP A 405 0.43 -2.33 -17.53
N GLU A 406 -0.28 -3.36 -17.95
CA GLU A 406 -0.87 -3.51 -19.28
C GLU A 406 -2.37 -3.73 -19.10
N ASN A 407 -3.19 -2.82 -19.60
CA ASN A 407 -4.65 -2.93 -19.55
C ASN A 407 -5.22 -2.92 -20.98
N LEU A 408 -5.61 -4.08 -21.47
CA LEU A 408 -6.31 -4.25 -22.73
C LEU A 408 -7.81 -4.20 -22.46
N GLU A 409 -8.43 -3.11 -22.81
CA GLU A 409 -9.86 -2.91 -22.79
C GLU A 409 -10.45 -3.30 -24.15
N THR A 410 -11.58 -4.01 -24.15
CA THR A 410 -12.30 -4.34 -25.38
C THR A 410 -13.80 -4.06 -25.23
N TRP A 411 -14.39 -3.48 -26.26
CA TRP A 411 -15.77 -2.99 -26.26
C TRP A 411 -16.60 -3.74 -27.29
N SER A 412 -17.82 -4.09 -26.90
CA SER A 412 -18.82 -4.67 -27.80
C SER A 412 -20.22 -4.21 -27.41
N GLY A 413 -21.14 -4.21 -28.33
CA GLY A 413 -22.50 -3.74 -28.09
C GLY A 413 -23.44 -3.91 -29.27
N LEU A 414 -24.60 -3.25 -29.21
CA LEU A 414 -25.73 -3.46 -30.15
C LEU A 414 -25.60 -2.63 -31.44
N GLY A 415 -24.72 -1.64 -31.47
CA GLY A 415 -24.52 -0.77 -32.62
C GLY A 415 -23.31 0.14 -32.42
N PHE A 416 -22.97 0.93 -33.40
CA PHE A 416 -21.86 1.89 -33.43
C PHE A 416 -22.37 3.30 -33.14
N ASN A 417 -21.62 4.07 -32.35
CA ASN A 417 -21.84 5.51 -32.09
C ASN A 417 -23.30 5.86 -31.76
N GLN A 418 -23.89 5.14 -30.81
CA GLN A 418 -25.25 5.28 -30.36
C GLN A 418 -26.33 5.03 -31.44
N GLY A 419 -25.94 4.33 -32.54
CA GLY A 419 -26.80 4.04 -33.70
C GLY A 419 -27.23 2.57 -33.79
N ALA A 420 -27.62 1.91 -32.69
CA ALA A 420 -28.12 0.54 -32.72
C ALA A 420 -29.45 0.44 -33.42
N ALA A 421 -29.62 -0.54 -34.34
CA ALA A 421 -30.89 -0.81 -35.00
C ALA A 421 -32.00 -1.26 -34.03
N HIS A 422 -31.57 -1.98 -32.97
CA HIS A 422 -32.45 -2.49 -31.92
C HIS A 422 -31.85 -2.16 -30.56
N PRO A 423 -31.98 -0.90 -30.08
CA PRO A 423 -31.50 -0.52 -28.78
C PRO A 423 -32.31 -1.20 -27.67
N ASP A 424 -31.67 -1.36 -26.49
CA ASP A 424 -32.28 -2.01 -25.33
C ASP A 424 -33.26 -1.08 -24.58
N THR A 425 -34.17 -1.71 -23.87
CA THR A 425 -35.03 -1.08 -22.86
C THR A 425 -34.71 -1.68 -21.52
N MET A 426 -34.29 -0.82 -20.59
CA MET A 426 -33.90 -1.21 -19.24
C MET A 426 -34.77 -0.63 -18.16
N THR A 427 -35.04 -1.39 -17.11
CA THR A 427 -35.61 -0.89 -15.86
C THR A 427 -34.52 -0.82 -14.79
N VAL A 428 -34.52 0.26 -14.03
CA VAL A 428 -33.54 0.49 -12.96
C VAL A 428 -34.26 0.71 -11.65
N GLN A 429 -33.89 -0.05 -10.62
CA GLN A 429 -34.39 0.10 -9.27
C GLN A 429 -33.23 0.31 -8.29
N LEU A 430 -33.21 1.45 -7.61
CA LEU A 430 -32.23 1.76 -6.57
C LEU A 430 -32.63 1.10 -5.25
N ILE A 431 -31.70 0.40 -4.62
CA ILE A 431 -31.86 -0.23 -3.32
C ILE A 431 -30.88 0.41 -2.34
N PRO A 432 -31.36 0.99 -1.22
CA PRO A 432 -30.49 1.67 -0.26
C PRO A 432 -29.33 0.80 0.23
N GLY A 433 -28.09 1.29 0.10
CA GLY A 433 -26.88 0.62 0.56
C GLY A 433 -26.47 -0.63 -0.24
N GLN A 434 -27.14 -0.92 -1.36
CA GLN A 434 -26.90 -2.09 -2.19
C GLN A 434 -26.68 -1.72 -3.66
N ILE A 435 -26.29 -2.70 -4.46
CA ILE A 435 -26.22 -2.59 -5.91
C ILE A 435 -27.65 -2.38 -6.45
N PRO A 436 -27.87 -1.44 -7.38
CA PRO A 436 -29.15 -1.30 -8.07
C PRO A 436 -29.52 -2.60 -8.81
N VAL A 437 -30.81 -2.88 -8.94
CA VAL A 437 -31.30 -3.94 -9.80
C VAL A 437 -31.65 -3.35 -11.16
N ILE A 438 -31.07 -3.93 -12.21
CA ILE A 438 -31.25 -3.52 -13.59
C ILE A 438 -31.78 -4.73 -14.37
N HIS A 439 -32.93 -4.60 -15.01
CA HIS A 439 -33.46 -5.61 -15.94
C HIS A 439 -33.35 -5.09 -17.36
N SER A 440 -32.98 -5.94 -18.27
CA SER A 440 -32.81 -5.70 -19.69
C SER A 440 -33.80 -6.56 -20.49
N ASN A 441 -34.28 -6.03 -21.59
CA ASN A 441 -35.08 -6.80 -22.56
C ASN A 441 -34.21 -7.60 -23.54
N PHE A 442 -32.90 -7.38 -23.53
CA PHE A 442 -31.96 -8.04 -24.44
C PHE A 442 -31.15 -9.15 -23.72
N ASP A 443 -30.98 -10.28 -24.42
CA ASP A 443 -30.14 -11.38 -23.91
C ASP A 443 -28.67 -11.23 -24.35
N TYR A 444 -27.85 -10.64 -23.48
CA TYR A 444 -26.43 -10.45 -23.73
C TYR A 444 -25.61 -11.73 -23.66
N SER A 445 -26.20 -12.86 -23.28
CA SER A 445 -25.46 -14.11 -23.14
C SER A 445 -25.15 -14.80 -24.46
N THR A 446 -25.98 -14.61 -25.46
CA THR A 446 -25.90 -15.31 -26.76
C THR A 446 -24.90 -14.66 -27.72
N GLY A 447 -24.70 -13.35 -27.62
CA GLY A 447 -23.97 -12.55 -28.62
C GLY A 447 -24.74 -12.25 -29.92
N SER A 448 -25.97 -12.76 -30.07
CA SER A 448 -26.78 -12.48 -31.25
C SER A 448 -27.18 -11.01 -31.28
N GLY A 449 -26.97 -10.33 -32.41
CA GLY A 449 -27.21 -8.90 -32.55
C GLY A 449 -26.17 -7.99 -31.86
N MET A 450 -25.08 -8.56 -31.39
CA MET A 450 -23.93 -7.83 -30.82
C MET A 450 -22.76 -7.82 -31.78
N PHE A 451 -21.96 -6.78 -31.69
CA PHE A 451 -20.79 -6.55 -32.52
C PHE A 451 -19.58 -6.11 -31.66
N LEU A 452 -18.37 -6.41 -32.11
CA LEU A 452 -17.15 -5.77 -31.66
C LEU A 452 -17.13 -4.36 -32.28
N THR A 453 -17.29 -3.32 -31.44
CA THR A 453 -17.56 -1.96 -31.90
C THR A 453 -17.32 -0.95 -30.78
N ASP A 454 -17.39 0.34 -31.10
CA ASP A 454 -17.50 1.43 -30.12
C ASP A 454 -18.98 1.86 -29.99
N PRO A 455 -19.75 1.29 -29.05
CA PRO A 455 -21.19 1.54 -28.97
C PRO A 455 -21.56 2.98 -28.66
N GLN A 456 -20.69 3.70 -27.95
CA GLN A 456 -20.94 5.08 -27.52
C GLN A 456 -20.27 6.13 -28.41
N GLY A 457 -19.38 5.71 -29.30
CA GLY A 457 -18.61 6.64 -30.13
C GLY A 457 -17.52 7.38 -29.34
N TRP A 458 -17.01 6.79 -28.28
CA TRP A 458 -16.02 7.45 -27.40
C TRP A 458 -14.72 7.80 -28.12
N ASP A 459 -14.33 7.00 -29.13
CA ASP A 459 -13.10 7.22 -29.88
C ASP A 459 -13.34 7.69 -31.34
N THR A 460 -14.57 8.13 -31.69
CA THR A 460 -14.88 8.63 -33.04
C THR A 460 -14.17 9.94 -33.38
N TRP A 461 -13.70 10.67 -32.38
CA TRP A 461 -12.85 11.85 -32.60
C TRP A 461 -11.50 11.49 -33.21
N PHE A 462 -10.98 10.26 -32.98
CA PHE A 462 -9.72 9.75 -33.54
C PHE A 462 -9.97 8.87 -34.78
N LEU A 463 -10.96 8.00 -34.73
CA LEU A 463 -11.40 7.12 -35.81
C LEU A 463 -12.86 7.40 -36.17
N PRO A 464 -13.15 8.49 -36.91
CA PRO A 464 -14.55 8.94 -37.14
C PRO A 464 -15.47 7.93 -37.83
N ALA A 465 -14.92 7.10 -38.73
CA ALA A 465 -15.71 6.15 -39.50
C ALA A 465 -16.00 4.83 -38.79
N THR A 466 -15.11 4.39 -37.89
CA THR A 466 -15.16 3.05 -37.31
C THR A 466 -15.19 3.04 -35.78
N GLY A 467 -14.79 4.15 -35.14
CA GLY A 467 -14.48 4.15 -33.71
C GLY A 467 -13.34 3.17 -33.39
N SER A 468 -13.10 2.99 -32.10
CA SER A 468 -12.18 2.01 -31.59
C SER A 468 -12.95 1.01 -30.71
N PRO A 469 -12.90 -0.31 -30.98
CA PRO A 469 -13.53 -1.29 -30.11
C PRO A 469 -12.74 -1.56 -28.82
N GLY A 470 -11.92 -0.62 -28.37
CA GLY A 470 -11.18 -0.73 -27.13
C GLY A 470 -9.93 0.14 -27.07
N TYR A 471 -9.20 -0.01 -25.98
CA TYR A 471 -7.98 0.75 -25.71
C TYR A 471 -6.94 -0.10 -25.00
N LEU A 472 -5.68 0.02 -25.38
CA LEU A 472 -4.54 -0.58 -24.69
C LEU A 472 -3.81 0.51 -23.91
N LYS A 473 -3.81 0.43 -22.58
CA LYS A 473 -2.99 1.26 -21.69
C LYS A 473 -1.76 0.50 -21.26
N PHE A 474 -0.63 1.14 -21.39
CA PHE A 474 0.65 0.58 -20.98
C PHE A 474 1.36 1.60 -20.08
N LEU A 475 1.44 1.30 -18.79
CA LEU A 475 2.09 2.14 -17.80
C LEU A 475 3.41 1.52 -17.36
N GLN A 476 4.42 2.34 -17.20
CA GLN A 476 5.72 1.95 -16.63
C GLN A 476 6.06 2.90 -15.49
N SER A 477 6.43 2.32 -14.36
CA SER A 477 6.94 3.04 -13.21
C SER A 477 8.27 2.45 -12.79
N LYS A 478 9.19 3.31 -12.39
CA LYS A 478 10.48 2.97 -11.84
C LYS A 478 10.73 3.82 -10.61
N ASP A 479 11.10 3.19 -9.51
CA ASP A 479 11.46 3.83 -8.26
C ASP A 479 12.80 3.28 -7.77
N GLU A 480 13.75 4.14 -7.45
CA GLU A 480 15.10 3.78 -7.02
C GLU A 480 15.54 4.65 -5.84
N ILE A 481 16.03 4.02 -4.78
CA ILE A 481 16.56 4.68 -3.60
C ILE A 481 17.95 4.12 -3.30
N GLY A 482 18.95 4.98 -3.36
CA GLY A 482 20.28 4.73 -2.83
C GLY A 482 20.49 5.50 -1.52
N GLN A 483 21.00 4.85 -0.50
CA GLN A 483 21.18 5.51 0.80
C GLN A 483 22.42 5.01 1.51
N PHE A 484 23.04 5.88 2.30
CA PHE A 484 24.06 5.50 3.26
C PHE A 484 23.95 6.31 4.55
N LYS A 485 24.41 5.73 5.64
CA LYS A 485 24.51 6.33 6.97
C LYS A 485 25.88 6.01 7.54
N LEU A 486 26.49 6.99 8.18
CA LEU A 486 27.68 6.81 9.00
C LEU A 486 27.37 7.41 10.37
N SER A 487 27.55 6.64 11.42
CA SER A 487 27.32 7.10 12.78
C SER A 487 28.40 6.62 13.72
N THR A 488 28.55 7.34 14.82
CA THR A 488 29.40 6.93 15.96
C THR A 488 28.68 7.27 17.25
N LYS A 489 28.87 6.42 18.26
CA LYS A 489 28.32 6.57 19.59
C LYS A 489 29.45 6.69 20.60
N HIS A 490 29.28 7.56 21.56
CA HIS A 490 30.27 7.70 22.67
C HIS A 490 29.55 7.60 24.00
N ASP A 491 30.02 6.67 24.83
CA ASP A 491 29.49 6.51 26.17
C ASP A 491 30.00 7.64 27.07
N LEU A 492 29.09 8.30 27.73
CA LEU A 492 29.32 9.39 28.66
C LEU A 492 28.92 8.92 30.06
N LYS A 493 29.66 9.37 31.10
CA LYS A 493 29.35 8.99 32.49
C LYS A 493 28.87 10.22 33.29
N ARG A 494 27.97 10.99 32.71
CA ARG A 494 27.46 12.23 33.35
C ARG A 494 25.92 12.32 33.22
N ILE A 495 25.40 13.44 32.64
CA ILE A 495 23.98 13.68 32.42
C ILE A 495 23.45 12.75 31.32
N PHE A 496 24.25 12.51 30.30
CA PHE A 496 23.95 11.55 29.25
C PHE A 496 24.78 10.27 29.48
N ASP A 497 24.16 9.13 29.24
CA ASP A 497 24.82 7.83 29.21
C ASP A 497 25.61 7.67 27.93
N SER A 498 25.08 8.19 26.85
CA SER A 498 25.76 8.20 25.55
C SER A 498 25.29 9.35 24.67
N VAL A 499 26.14 9.72 23.72
CA VAL A 499 25.78 10.62 22.61
C VAL A 499 26.11 9.91 21.30
N GLU A 500 25.13 9.87 20.42
CA GLU A 500 25.26 9.39 19.05
C GLU A 500 25.27 10.59 18.09
N VAL A 501 26.17 10.58 17.11
CA VAL A 501 26.17 11.54 16.02
C VAL A 501 26.29 10.81 14.71
N GLY A 502 25.63 11.30 13.67
CA GLY A 502 25.69 10.66 12.37
C GLY A 502 25.31 11.57 11.23
N VAL A 503 25.69 11.11 10.06
CA VAL A 503 25.34 11.71 8.78
C VAL A 503 24.71 10.66 7.89
N SER A 504 23.75 11.09 7.07
CA SER A 504 23.19 10.22 6.04
C SER A 504 22.95 10.97 4.74
N TYR A 505 22.91 10.22 3.68
CA TYR A 505 22.55 10.74 2.35
C TYR A 505 21.64 9.74 1.66
N THR A 506 20.56 10.26 1.06
CA THR A 506 19.60 9.48 0.27
C THR A 506 19.46 10.13 -1.10
N ASP A 507 19.57 9.33 -2.15
CA ASP A 507 19.26 9.71 -3.53
C ASP A 507 18.06 8.90 -3.98
N HIS A 508 16.94 9.57 -4.25
CA HIS A 508 15.68 8.97 -4.62
C HIS A 508 15.27 9.43 -6.01
N TYR A 509 15.11 8.51 -6.93
CA TYR A 509 14.67 8.75 -8.28
C TYR A 509 13.40 7.99 -8.59
N LYS A 510 12.37 8.70 -9.05
CA LYS A 510 11.12 8.11 -9.52
C LYS A 510 10.80 8.58 -10.92
N ARG A 511 10.43 7.63 -11.76
CA ARG A 511 9.87 7.86 -13.10
C ARG A 511 8.51 7.20 -13.19
N ASP A 512 7.50 7.96 -13.58
CA ASP A 512 6.21 7.46 -14.00
C ASP A 512 5.92 7.91 -15.43
N GLY A 513 5.31 7.03 -16.20
CA GLY A 513 4.94 7.35 -17.56
C GLY A 513 4.20 6.22 -18.25
N GLU A 514 3.55 6.58 -19.32
CA GLU A 514 2.93 5.61 -20.20
C GLU A 514 3.93 5.10 -21.24
N GLY A 515 3.89 3.79 -21.48
CA GLY A 515 4.53 3.16 -22.60
C GLY A 515 3.72 3.36 -23.90
N PRO A 516 3.85 2.49 -24.89
CA PRO A 516 3.09 2.59 -26.15
C PRO A 516 1.62 2.21 -25.94
N SER A 517 0.81 3.15 -25.45
CA SER A 517 -0.65 2.98 -25.32
C SER A 517 -1.36 3.45 -26.58
N GLY A 518 -2.60 3.03 -26.79
CA GLY A 518 -3.38 3.49 -27.94
C GLY A 518 -4.66 2.70 -28.20
N PHE A 519 -5.20 2.93 -29.37
CA PHE A 519 -6.52 2.48 -29.78
C PHE A 519 -6.46 1.05 -30.32
N VAL A 520 -7.38 0.22 -29.85
CA VAL A 520 -7.62 -1.10 -30.44
C VAL A 520 -8.41 -0.89 -31.72
N VAL A 521 -8.02 -1.57 -32.78
CA VAL A 521 -8.74 -1.58 -34.08
C VAL A 521 -9.09 -3.02 -34.43
N ASN A 522 -10.24 -3.21 -35.06
CA ASN A 522 -10.55 -4.52 -35.62
C ASN A 522 -9.93 -4.68 -37.01
N SER A 523 -9.50 -5.89 -37.36
CA SER A 523 -8.84 -6.16 -38.63
C SER A 523 -9.77 -6.09 -39.85
N SER A 524 -11.08 -6.11 -39.66
CA SER A 524 -12.05 -5.97 -40.77
C SER A 524 -12.15 -4.55 -41.28
N GLY A 525 -11.73 -3.53 -40.52
CA GLY A 525 -11.90 -2.11 -40.84
C GLY A 525 -13.34 -1.63 -40.85
N GLN A 526 -14.26 -2.40 -40.25
CA GLN A 526 -15.71 -2.06 -40.23
C GLN A 526 -16.07 -1.51 -38.83
N ALA A 527 -17.02 -0.57 -38.78
CA ALA A 527 -17.56 -0.07 -37.52
C ALA A 527 -18.27 -1.16 -36.70
N LEU A 528 -18.85 -2.15 -37.37
CA LEU A 528 -19.51 -3.32 -36.78
C LEU A 528 -18.76 -4.58 -37.21
N ALA A 529 -17.89 -5.12 -36.34
CA ALA A 529 -17.18 -6.37 -36.61
C ALA A 529 -17.80 -7.56 -35.86
N ALA A 530 -17.55 -8.76 -36.34
CA ALA A 530 -18.00 -9.97 -35.66
C ALA A 530 -17.31 -10.09 -34.27
N LEU A 531 -18.07 -10.59 -33.29
CA LEU A 531 -17.51 -10.88 -31.97
C LEU A 531 -16.44 -11.97 -32.06
N PRO A 532 -15.37 -11.89 -31.22
CA PRO A 532 -14.47 -13.01 -31.04
C PRO A 532 -15.19 -14.28 -30.55
N PRO A 533 -14.64 -15.49 -30.75
CA PRO A 533 -15.27 -16.74 -30.33
C PRO A 533 -15.65 -16.75 -28.86
N LYS A 534 -16.88 -17.20 -28.57
CA LYS A 534 -17.40 -17.33 -27.21
C LYS A 534 -16.64 -18.41 -26.44
N ILE A 535 -16.21 -18.06 -25.22
CA ILE A 535 -15.59 -19.02 -24.28
C ILE A 535 -16.51 -19.40 -23.11
N GLY A 536 -17.67 -18.77 -23.01
CA GLY A 536 -18.67 -18.99 -21.96
C GLY A 536 -19.48 -17.73 -21.66
N THR A 537 -20.02 -17.63 -20.46
CA THR A 537 -20.77 -16.48 -19.96
C THR A 537 -20.21 -16.03 -18.62
N THR A 538 -20.30 -14.73 -18.36
CA THR A 538 -19.99 -14.13 -17.05
C THR A 538 -21.31 -13.84 -16.32
N ASP A 539 -21.38 -14.24 -15.04
CA ASP A 539 -22.58 -14.07 -14.22
C ASP A 539 -22.71 -12.63 -13.72
N MET A 540 -23.72 -11.91 -14.24
CA MET A 540 -24.09 -10.56 -13.81
C MET A 540 -25.41 -10.54 -13.02
N SER A 541 -25.85 -11.66 -12.48
CA SER A 541 -27.10 -11.79 -11.70
C SER A 541 -27.14 -10.85 -10.49
N PHE A 542 -25.98 -10.47 -9.95
CA PHE A 542 -25.89 -9.50 -8.85
C PHE A 542 -26.38 -8.09 -9.25
N LEU A 543 -26.41 -7.77 -10.54
CA LEU A 543 -26.97 -6.55 -11.09
C LEU A 543 -28.39 -6.73 -11.64
N GLY A 544 -28.90 -7.97 -11.71
CA GLY A 544 -30.21 -8.33 -12.29
C GLY A 544 -30.18 -8.70 -13.77
N LEU A 545 -28.99 -8.76 -14.39
CA LEU A 545 -28.82 -8.95 -15.84
C LEU A 545 -28.65 -10.39 -16.31
N GLY A 546 -28.40 -11.34 -15.44
CA GLY A 546 -28.09 -12.72 -15.84
C GLY A 546 -26.69 -12.87 -16.43
N GLY A 547 -26.52 -13.75 -17.42
CA GLY A 547 -25.23 -14.01 -18.07
C GLY A 547 -24.91 -13.03 -19.19
N ILE A 548 -23.64 -12.68 -19.38
CA ILE A 548 -23.18 -11.91 -20.54
C ILE A 548 -22.12 -12.67 -21.33
N TYR A 549 -22.01 -12.39 -22.61
CA TYR A 549 -21.07 -13.00 -23.55
C TYR A 549 -19.63 -12.78 -23.13
N ALA A 550 -18.87 -13.87 -22.96
CA ALA A 550 -17.47 -13.82 -22.60
C ALA A 550 -16.59 -14.36 -23.73
N TYR A 551 -15.55 -13.60 -24.07
CA TYR A 551 -14.48 -13.99 -24.99
C TYR A 551 -13.10 -13.68 -24.43
N ASP A 552 -12.04 -14.19 -25.07
CA ASP A 552 -10.65 -13.91 -24.68
C ASP A 552 -10.05 -12.81 -25.59
N PRO A 553 -9.86 -11.60 -25.07
CA PRO A 553 -9.32 -10.49 -25.87
C PRO A 553 -7.83 -10.69 -26.23
N LEU A 554 -7.04 -11.42 -25.42
CA LEU A 554 -5.65 -11.72 -25.75
C LEU A 554 -5.57 -12.71 -26.91
N ALA A 555 -6.44 -13.71 -26.95
CA ALA A 555 -6.56 -14.61 -28.08
C ALA A 555 -7.02 -13.86 -29.34
N ALA A 556 -7.98 -12.96 -29.23
CA ALA A 556 -8.43 -12.13 -30.33
C ALA A 556 -7.31 -11.24 -30.90
N TYR A 557 -6.49 -10.67 -30.02
CA TYR A 557 -5.31 -9.90 -30.43
C TYR A 557 -4.24 -10.77 -31.09
N SER A 558 -3.89 -11.91 -30.48
CA SER A 558 -2.86 -12.82 -31.04
C SER A 558 -3.24 -13.46 -32.36
N ASN A 559 -4.53 -13.68 -32.58
CA ASN A 559 -5.08 -14.24 -33.84
C ASN A 559 -5.31 -13.17 -34.92
N GLY A 560 -4.94 -11.92 -34.67
CA GLY A 560 -5.07 -10.83 -35.64
C GLY A 560 -6.49 -10.33 -35.86
N LEU A 561 -7.48 -10.68 -35.03
CA LEU A 561 -8.80 -10.08 -35.05
C LEU A 561 -8.79 -8.64 -34.54
N LEU A 562 -7.87 -8.35 -33.62
CA LEU A 562 -7.62 -7.02 -33.09
C LEU A 562 -6.21 -6.56 -33.48
N GLY A 563 -6.11 -5.31 -33.87
CA GLY A 563 -4.86 -4.60 -34.10
C GLY A 563 -4.70 -3.45 -33.10
N PHE A 564 -3.65 -2.66 -33.28
CA PHE A 564 -3.29 -1.58 -32.39
C PHE A 564 -2.79 -0.36 -33.17
N VAL A 565 -3.29 0.83 -32.83
CA VAL A 565 -2.81 2.12 -33.33
C VAL A 565 -2.35 2.96 -32.14
N GLN A 566 -1.07 3.30 -32.13
CA GLN A 566 -0.50 4.06 -31.02
C GLN A 566 -1.12 5.44 -30.89
N ASN A 567 -1.47 5.81 -29.66
CA ASN A 567 -1.88 7.16 -29.30
C ASN A 567 -0.63 8.06 -29.22
N THR A 568 -0.59 9.07 -30.08
CA THR A 568 0.50 10.06 -30.11
C THR A 568 0.05 11.44 -29.67
N GLN A 569 -1.16 11.53 -29.10
CA GLN A 569 -1.71 12.80 -28.68
C GLN A 569 -0.90 13.43 -27.53
N PHE A 570 -1.01 14.72 -27.44
CA PHE A 570 -0.26 15.55 -26.50
C PHE A 570 -0.51 15.16 -25.03
N ASP A 571 -1.75 15.04 -24.63
CA ASP A 571 -2.17 14.75 -23.25
C ASP A 571 -1.63 13.41 -22.75
N TYR A 572 -1.49 12.46 -23.65
CA TYR A 572 -0.86 11.17 -23.42
C TYR A 572 0.63 11.29 -23.10
N VAL A 573 1.36 12.17 -23.79
CA VAL A 573 2.79 12.40 -23.54
C VAL A 573 3.01 13.26 -22.29
N ALA A 574 2.10 14.18 -22.00
CA ALA A 574 2.24 15.11 -20.88
C ALA A 574 2.15 14.49 -19.50
N VAL A 575 1.63 13.26 -19.37
CA VAL A 575 1.57 12.55 -18.09
C VAL A 575 2.92 11.97 -17.64
N ARG A 576 3.92 11.93 -18.53
CA ARG A 576 5.25 11.39 -18.23
C ARG A 576 6.07 12.39 -17.45
N PHE A 577 6.65 11.94 -16.34
CA PHE A 577 7.53 12.77 -15.51
C PHE A 577 8.59 11.95 -14.79
N ASP A 578 9.65 12.65 -14.41
CA ASP A 578 10.68 12.15 -13.51
C ASP A 578 10.76 13.08 -12.30
N VAL A 579 11.00 12.52 -11.12
CA VAL A 579 11.31 13.28 -9.90
C VAL A 579 12.59 12.73 -9.30
N THR A 580 13.48 13.62 -8.90
CA THR A 580 14.71 13.29 -8.17
C THR A 580 14.76 14.08 -6.88
N GLU A 581 15.08 13.41 -5.79
CA GLU A 581 15.32 14.03 -4.49
C GLU A 581 16.66 13.58 -3.92
N LYS A 582 17.47 14.54 -3.52
CA LYS A 582 18.75 14.30 -2.82
C LYS A 582 18.64 14.87 -1.42
N VAL A 583 18.72 14.00 -0.42
CA VAL A 583 18.48 14.37 0.98
C VAL A 583 19.73 14.08 1.80
N GLY A 584 20.43 15.15 2.21
CA GLY A 584 21.52 15.07 3.16
C GLY A 584 21.03 15.36 4.58
N GLN A 585 21.40 14.54 5.54
CA GLN A 585 21.01 14.73 6.94
C GLN A 585 22.22 14.66 7.86
N PHE A 586 22.19 15.50 8.87
CA PHE A 586 23.03 15.40 10.06
C PHE A 586 22.11 15.22 11.27
N TYR A 587 22.48 14.33 12.20
CA TYR A 587 21.75 14.19 13.44
C TYR A 587 22.68 14.06 14.63
N SER A 588 22.16 14.43 15.80
CA SER A 588 22.77 14.15 17.08
C SER A 588 21.69 13.74 18.07
N GLN A 589 21.98 12.73 18.87
CA GLN A 589 21.08 12.18 19.89
C GLN A 589 21.85 11.89 21.16
N GLY A 590 21.38 12.45 22.27
CA GLY A 590 21.86 12.13 23.61
C GLY A 590 20.88 11.19 24.30
N ASN A 591 21.35 10.02 24.72
CA ASN A 591 20.58 9.07 25.52
C ASN A 591 20.93 9.22 26.98
N PHE A 592 19.95 9.10 27.88
CA PHE A 592 20.16 9.27 29.30
C PHE A 592 19.31 8.31 30.13
N GLU A 593 19.89 7.89 31.25
CA GLU A 593 19.21 7.18 32.34
C GLU A 593 19.45 7.97 33.63
N THR A 594 18.36 8.39 34.26
CA THR A 594 18.42 9.21 35.48
C THR A 594 17.23 8.86 36.38
N LYS A 595 17.00 9.65 37.42
CA LYS A 595 15.84 9.47 38.31
C LYS A 595 15.14 10.80 38.56
N ILE A 596 13.82 10.74 38.67
CA ILE A 596 13.00 11.79 39.24
C ILE A 596 12.54 11.33 40.63
N GLY A 597 13.14 11.87 41.71
CA GLY A 597 13.03 11.26 43.03
C GLY A 597 13.63 9.87 43.03
N ASP A 598 12.84 8.85 43.37
CA ASP A 598 13.28 7.44 43.34
C ASP A 598 12.90 6.70 42.04
N LEU A 599 12.17 7.36 41.12
CA LEU A 599 11.65 6.75 39.92
C LEU A 599 12.69 6.82 38.79
N PRO A 600 13.06 5.68 38.19
CA PRO A 600 13.94 5.65 37.00
C PRO A 600 13.31 6.37 35.81
N LEU A 601 14.06 7.24 35.18
CA LEU A 601 13.71 7.93 33.93
C LEU A 601 14.76 7.61 32.88
N THR A 602 14.33 7.01 31.78
CA THR A 602 15.14 6.82 30.58
C THR A 602 14.63 7.69 29.45
N GLY A 603 15.49 8.08 28.52
CA GLY A 603 15.04 8.87 27.39
C GLY A 603 16.13 9.23 26.43
N ASP A 604 15.73 9.88 25.37
CA ASP A 604 16.61 10.50 24.39
C ASP A 604 16.17 11.92 24.07
N ILE A 605 17.12 12.75 23.73
CA ILE A 605 16.91 14.09 23.16
C ILE A 605 17.81 14.24 21.96
N GLY A 606 17.23 14.66 20.86
CA GLY A 606 17.97 14.75 19.62
C GLY A 606 17.47 15.83 18.68
N PHE A 607 18.18 15.96 17.58
CA PHE A 607 17.75 16.79 16.46
C PHE A 607 18.33 16.27 15.16
N ARG A 608 17.65 16.62 14.07
CA ARG A 608 18.11 16.43 12.69
C ARG A 608 18.09 17.74 11.93
N VAL A 609 19.12 17.96 11.14
CA VAL A 609 19.18 18.98 10.10
C VAL A 609 19.05 18.25 8.77
N ILE A 610 18.01 18.53 8.02
CA ILE A 610 17.63 17.83 6.79
C ILE A 610 17.72 18.82 5.64
N ASN A 611 18.67 18.64 4.74
CA ASN A 611 18.84 19.43 3.52
C ASN A 611 18.30 18.62 2.34
N THR A 612 17.35 19.17 1.62
CA THR A 612 16.70 18.52 0.46
C THR A 612 16.94 19.35 -0.80
N ASP A 613 17.39 18.68 -1.86
CA ASP A 613 17.48 19.19 -3.22
C ASP A 613 16.54 18.33 -4.08
N GLN A 614 15.41 18.91 -4.48
CA GLN A 614 14.39 18.21 -5.27
C GLN A 614 14.27 18.84 -6.65
N SER A 615 14.08 18.01 -7.66
CA SER A 615 13.87 18.45 -9.04
C SER A 615 12.91 17.48 -9.76
N SER A 616 12.24 17.99 -10.78
CA SER A 616 11.36 17.22 -11.64
C SER A 616 11.56 17.61 -13.08
N GLN A 617 11.38 16.64 -13.96
CA GLN A 617 11.32 16.82 -15.39
C GLN A 617 10.00 16.26 -15.91
N GLY A 618 9.31 17.04 -16.74
CA GLY A 618 8.03 16.65 -17.29
C GLY A 618 7.71 17.44 -18.54
N TRP A 619 6.71 16.98 -19.29
CA TRP A 619 6.31 17.63 -20.53
C TRP A 619 5.24 18.67 -20.29
N SER A 620 5.40 19.82 -20.92
CA SER A 620 4.42 20.90 -20.97
C SER A 620 4.23 21.39 -22.40
N ARG A 621 3.03 21.85 -22.72
CA ARG A 621 2.74 22.39 -24.04
C ARG A 621 3.12 23.87 -24.10
N ASN A 622 3.90 24.23 -25.12
CA ASN A 622 4.13 25.63 -25.45
C ASN A 622 2.88 26.23 -26.13
N GLY A 623 2.28 27.20 -25.48
CA GLY A 623 1.04 27.81 -25.99
C GLY A 623 1.17 28.54 -27.32
N SER A 624 2.35 29.12 -27.63
CA SER A 624 2.57 29.87 -28.84
C SER A 624 2.90 29.00 -30.06
N THR A 625 3.56 27.88 -29.83
CA THR A 625 4.06 27.00 -30.93
C THR A 625 3.31 25.68 -31.06
N ASN A 626 2.42 25.36 -30.10
CA ASN A 626 1.74 24.07 -30.02
C ASN A 626 2.68 22.88 -29.89
N LEU A 627 3.92 23.10 -29.50
CA LEU A 627 4.95 22.08 -29.33
C LEU A 627 5.02 21.63 -27.89
N LEU A 628 5.40 20.36 -27.71
CA LEU A 628 5.75 19.80 -26.43
C LEU A 628 7.10 20.32 -25.98
N ASN A 629 7.16 20.94 -24.80
CA ASN A 629 8.40 21.34 -24.18
C ASN A 629 8.70 20.47 -22.98
N LEU A 630 9.92 20.00 -22.91
CA LEU A 630 10.43 19.36 -21.71
C LEU A 630 10.81 20.44 -20.71
N VAL A 631 10.11 20.45 -19.57
CA VAL A 631 10.36 21.38 -18.48
C VAL A 631 11.18 20.68 -17.41
N HIS A 632 12.19 21.35 -16.90
CA HIS A 632 12.98 20.92 -15.76
C HIS A 632 12.93 22.03 -14.72
N ASP A 633 12.47 21.70 -13.51
CA ASP A 633 12.34 22.66 -12.42
C ASP A 633 12.55 21.98 -11.06
N GLY A 634 12.83 22.77 -10.01
CA GLY A 634 13.12 22.21 -8.70
C GLY A 634 13.36 23.26 -7.63
N SER A 635 13.57 22.80 -6.41
CA SER A 635 13.86 23.66 -5.26
C SER A 635 14.76 23.00 -4.23
N LYS A 636 15.42 23.87 -3.43
CA LYS A 636 16.24 23.44 -2.30
C LYS A 636 15.71 24.04 -1.01
N TYR A 637 15.77 23.25 0.05
CA TYR A 637 15.36 23.72 1.37
C TYR A 637 16.02 22.93 2.49
N THR A 638 16.00 23.52 3.68
CA THR A 638 16.52 22.89 4.90
C THR A 638 15.44 22.90 5.98
N ASN A 639 15.30 21.76 6.66
CA ASN A 639 14.40 21.61 7.80
C ASN A 639 15.20 21.27 9.06
N PHE A 640 14.72 21.75 10.20
CA PHE A 640 15.23 21.39 11.54
C PHE A 640 14.14 20.62 12.28
N ALA A 641 14.47 19.42 12.71
CA ALA A 641 13.54 18.46 13.34
C ALA A 641 14.11 18.00 14.70
N PRO A 642 13.79 18.71 15.80
CA PRO A 642 14.13 18.28 17.16
C PRO A 642 13.16 17.22 17.65
N ASP A 643 13.61 16.36 18.56
CA ASP A 643 12.83 15.36 19.26
C ASP A 643 13.29 15.14 20.70
N LEU A 644 12.38 14.67 21.53
CA LEU A 644 12.58 14.27 22.91
C LEU A 644 11.63 13.09 23.20
N ASN A 645 12.17 11.98 23.67
CA ASN A 645 11.42 10.84 24.18
C ASN A 645 11.80 10.59 25.64
N LEU A 646 10.79 10.45 26.50
CA LEU A 646 10.96 10.18 27.93
C LEU A 646 10.15 8.96 28.32
N SER A 647 10.72 8.08 29.11
CA SER A 647 10.06 6.91 29.67
C SER A 647 10.33 6.86 31.18
N LEU A 648 9.33 7.26 31.98
CA LEU A 648 9.36 7.24 33.43
C LEU A 648 8.79 5.92 33.93
N LYS A 649 9.60 5.13 34.62
CA LYS A 649 9.19 3.90 35.28
C LYS A 649 8.58 4.22 36.63
N VAL A 650 7.24 4.25 36.73
CA VAL A 650 6.51 4.64 37.94
C VAL A 650 6.33 3.50 38.95
N ASP A 651 6.42 2.25 38.47
CA ASP A 651 6.30 1.03 39.28
C ASP A 651 6.96 -0.15 38.55
N THR A 652 6.96 -1.36 39.14
CA THR A 652 7.45 -2.56 38.47
C THR A 652 6.69 -2.78 37.16
N ARG A 653 7.39 -2.61 36.00
CA ARG A 653 6.83 -2.76 34.64
C ARG A 653 5.62 -1.82 34.33
N THR A 654 5.60 -0.62 34.95
CA THR A 654 4.63 0.44 34.64
C THR A 654 5.36 1.68 34.20
N TYR A 655 4.99 2.21 33.04
CA TYR A 655 5.70 3.30 32.39
C TYR A 655 4.77 4.43 32.01
N LEU A 656 5.24 5.65 32.17
CA LEU A 656 4.66 6.86 31.60
C LEU A 656 5.63 7.38 30.55
N LYS A 657 5.22 7.37 29.28
CA LYS A 657 6.06 7.81 28.16
C LYS A 657 5.56 9.15 27.61
N LEU A 658 6.46 10.07 27.34
CA LEU A 658 6.20 11.36 26.69
C LEU A 658 7.12 11.53 25.50
N SER A 659 6.57 11.91 24.35
CA SER A 659 7.34 12.30 23.18
C SER A 659 6.95 13.68 22.69
N LEU A 660 7.94 14.51 22.41
CA LEU A 660 7.81 15.82 21.79
C LEU A 660 8.67 15.85 20.55
N ALA A 661 8.09 16.12 19.37
CA ALA A 661 8.88 16.09 18.15
C ALA A 661 8.37 17.05 17.09
N ARG A 662 9.28 17.54 16.26
CA ARG A 662 8.94 18.09 14.95
C ARG A 662 9.15 17.03 13.90
N GLN A 663 8.07 16.64 13.23
CA GLN A 663 8.07 15.63 12.18
C GLN A 663 7.95 16.28 10.80
N VAL A 664 8.58 15.65 9.82
CA VAL A 664 8.66 16.11 8.42
C VAL A 664 8.17 14.99 7.52
N ALA A 665 7.19 15.26 6.65
CA ALA A 665 6.82 14.35 5.58
C ALA A 665 7.02 15.04 4.22
N ARG A 666 7.81 14.42 3.35
CA ARG A 666 8.11 14.96 2.01
C ARG A 666 6.85 14.99 1.14
N PRO A 667 6.73 15.91 0.17
CA PRO A 667 5.58 15.99 -0.71
C PRO A 667 5.38 14.69 -1.51
N ARG A 668 4.17 14.44 -1.98
CA ARG A 668 3.90 13.35 -2.91
C ARG A 668 4.69 13.54 -4.19
N LEU A 669 5.27 12.47 -4.72
CA LEU A 669 6.11 12.55 -5.92
C LEU A 669 5.30 13.02 -7.14
N TYR A 670 4.07 12.53 -7.28
CA TYR A 670 3.16 12.97 -8.33
C TYR A 670 2.84 14.48 -8.26
N ASP A 671 2.70 15.03 -7.06
CA ASP A 671 2.41 16.45 -6.87
C ASP A 671 3.60 17.35 -7.25
N MET A 672 4.83 16.80 -7.24
CA MET A 672 6.06 17.53 -7.61
C MET A 672 6.39 17.49 -9.12
N ARG A 673 5.59 16.84 -9.96
CA ARG A 673 5.87 16.78 -11.40
C ARG A 673 5.94 18.18 -12.02
N ALA A 674 6.90 18.39 -12.92
CA ALA A 674 7.05 19.67 -13.63
C ALA A 674 6.09 19.83 -14.82
N GLY A 675 5.47 18.73 -15.27
CA GLY A 675 4.57 18.72 -16.41
C GLY A 675 3.22 19.38 -16.12
N GLN A 676 2.63 19.98 -17.16
CA GLN A 676 1.28 20.56 -17.11
C GLN A 676 0.45 20.07 -18.29
N ALA A 677 -0.78 19.61 -18.03
CA ALA A 677 -1.75 19.23 -19.03
C ALA A 677 -2.84 20.29 -19.15
N TYR A 678 -3.23 20.62 -20.36
CA TYR A 678 -4.30 21.57 -20.66
C TYR A 678 -5.39 20.91 -21.47
N ASN A 679 -6.62 21.35 -21.29
CA ASN A 679 -7.77 20.92 -22.06
C ASN A 679 -8.46 22.13 -22.69
N PHE A 680 -8.94 21.95 -23.93
CA PHE A 680 -9.78 22.90 -24.64
C PHE A 680 -11.08 22.22 -25.02
N ASP A 681 -12.17 22.60 -24.35
CA ASP A 681 -13.51 22.08 -24.62
C ASP A 681 -14.22 22.91 -25.70
N GLN A 682 -14.32 22.36 -26.92
CA GLN A 682 -14.94 23.00 -28.06
C GLN A 682 -16.42 23.31 -27.84
N SER A 683 -17.13 22.53 -27.02
CA SER A 683 -18.54 22.76 -26.71
C SER A 683 -18.79 24.04 -25.92
N LEU A 684 -17.76 24.57 -25.27
CA LEU A 684 -17.79 25.77 -24.44
C LEU A 684 -17.18 27.00 -25.14
N VAL A 685 -16.87 26.92 -26.43
CA VAL A 685 -16.20 28.00 -27.19
C VAL A 685 -16.90 29.36 -27.10
N ASN A 686 -18.23 29.38 -27.00
CA ASN A 686 -19.05 30.58 -26.89
C ASN A 686 -19.36 30.98 -25.43
N SER A 687 -18.79 30.31 -24.45
CA SER A 687 -19.03 30.64 -23.05
C SER A 687 -18.43 31.99 -22.68
N THR A 688 -19.21 32.79 -21.95
CA THR A 688 -18.78 34.03 -21.31
C THR A 688 -18.56 33.87 -19.80
N ASP A 689 -18.82 32.71 -19.26
CA ASP A 689 -18.69 32.37 -17.84
C ASP A 689 -17.35 31.70 -17.60
N LEU A 690 -16.50 32.33 -16.80
CA LEU A 690 -15.18 31.79 -16.42
C LEU A 690 -15.26 30.41 -15.74
N SER A 691 -16.35 30.15 -15.01
CA SER A 691 -16.58 28.84 -14.39
C SER A 691 -16.88 27.74 -15.41
N ARG A 692 -17.22 28.15 -16.62
CA ARG A 692 -17.48 27.31 -17.78
C ARG A 692 -16.58 27.71 -18.95
N SER A 693 -15.36 28.10 -18.65
CA SER A 693 -14.37 28.41 -19.68
C SER A 693 -14.10 27.19 -20.55
N PRO A 694 -13.86 27.39 -21.86
CA PRO A 694 -13.36 26.32 -22.72
C PRO A 694 -11.98 25.82 -22.30
N TRP A 695 -11.28 26.59 -21.47
CA TRP A 695 -9.93 26.26 -21.02
C TRP A 695 -9.89 25.72 -19.59
N SER A 696 -9.20 24.64 -19.42
CA SER A 696 -8.87 24.10 -18.10
C SER A 696 -7.50 23.44 -18.13
N GLY A 697 -6.89 23.25 -16.96
CA GLY A 697 -5.61 22.59 -16.88
C GLY A 697 -5.30 22.07 -15.50
N SER A 698 -4.30 21.18 -15.44
CA SER A 698 -3.75 20.68 -14.19
C SER A 698 -2.25 20.48 -14.33
N GLY A 699 -1.51 20.63 -13.23
CA GLY A 699 -0.09 20.41 -13.19
C GLY A 699 0.39 20.02 -11.81
N GLY A 700 1.68 19.70 -11.70
CA GLY A 700 2.35 19.57 -10.41
C GLY A 700 3.09 20.85 -10.05
N ASN A 701 3.86 20.79 -8.96
CA ASN A 701 4.66 21.91 -8.46
C ASN A 701 5.98 21.40 -7.85
N PRO A 702 7.10 21.51 -8.56
CA PRO A 702 8.42 21.10 -8.04
C PRO A 702 8.93 21.94 -6.85
N HIS A 703 8.27 23.08 -6.55
CA HIS A 703 8.63 23.94 -5.44
C HIS A 703 7.91 23.61 -4.12
N LEU A 704 7.15 22.53 -4.08
CA LEU A 704 6.47 22.10 -2.87
C LEU A 704 7.45 21.84 -1.74
N ARG A 705 7.10 22.35 -0.55
CA ARG A 705 7.81 22.09 0.69
C ARG A 705 7.11 20.98 1.47
N PRO A 706 7.81 20.27 2.35
CA PRO A 706 7.23 19.18 3.11
C PRO A 706 6.09 19.63 4.03
N TRP A 707 5.23 18.68 4.38
CA TRP A 707 4.37 18.84 5.54
C TRP A 707 5.22 18.84 6.80
N LEU A 708 4.94 19.76 7.69
CA LEU A 708 5.59 19.89 8.98
C LEU A 708 4.56 19.76 10.09
N SER A 709 4.87 18.99 11.12
CA SER A 709 4.03 18.85 12.29
C SER A 709 4.85 18.99 13.57
N ASN A 710 4.33 19.73 14.55
CA ASN A 710 4.78 19.63 15.94
C ASN A 710 3.88 18.63 16.65
N SER A 711 4.47 17.59 17.20
CA SER A 711 3.73 16.47 17.83
C SER A 711 3.99 16.42 19.31
N VAL A 712 2.94 16.10 20.07
CA VAL A 712 2.98 15.75 21.49
C VAL A 712 2.28 14.42 21.65
N ASP A 713 2.95 13.43 22.19
CA ASP A 713 2.45 12.09 22.43
C ASP A 713 2.67 11.70 23.88
N LEU A 714 1.65 11.17 24.54
CA LEU A 714 1.68 10.69 25.92
C LEU A 714 1.15 9.26 25.95
N SER A 715 1.83 8.35 26.65
CA SER A 715 1.38 6.97 26.82
C SER A 715 1.57 6.50 28.25
N PHE A 716 0.56 5.83 28.78
CA PHE A 716 0.62 5.05 30.02
C PHE A 716 0.62 3.57 29.64
N GLU A 717 1.62 2.81 30.12
CA GLU A 717 1.80 1.39 29.78
C GLU A 717 2.01 0.56 31.04
N LYS A 718 1.24 -0.50 31.22
CA LYS A 718 1.38 -1.48 32.28
C LYS A 718 1.60 -2.86 31.69
N TYR A 719 2.75 -3.46 31.96
CA TYR A 719 3.10 -4.82 31.57
C TYR A 719 2.95 -5.78 32.76
N PHE A 720 2.41 -6.96 32.50
CA PHE A 720 2.18 -7.97 33.52
C PHE A 720 3.32 -8.99 33.57
N LYS A 721 3.44 -9.70 34.71
CA LYS A 721 4.51 -10.68 34.92
C LYS A 721 4.56 -11.73 33.79
N GLU A 722 5.76 -12.21 33.46
CA GLU A 722 6.04 -13.27 32.49
C GLU A 722 5.49 -12.92 31.09
N SER A 723 5.44 -11.60 30.76
CA SER A 723 4.94 -11.10 29.48
C SER A 723 3.56 -11.63 29.08
N LYS A 724 2.73 -12.01 30.10
CA LYS A 724 1.36 -12.54 29.88
C LYS A 724 0.36 -11.48 29.40
N GLY A 725 0.86 -10.29 29.11
CA GLY A 725 0.05 -9.24 28.53
C GLY A 725 0.42 -7.85 29.02
N TYR A 726 -0.27 -6.86 28.45
CA TYR A 726 -0.12 -5.46 28.83
C TYR A 726 -1.40 -4.67 28.55
N VAL A 727 -1.49 -3.50 29.17
CA VAL A 727 -2.49 -2.46 28.90
C VAL A 727 -1.74 -1.17 28.59
N SER A 728 -2.11 -0.51 27.49
CA SER A 728 -1.54 0.78 27.08
C SER A 728 -2.66 1.76 26.75
N LEU A 729 -2.56 2.97 27.28
CA LEU A 729 -3.43 4.10 26.95
C LEU A 729 -2.55 5.23 26.44
N ALA A 730 -2.77 5.67 25.19
CA ALA A 730 -2.02 6.76 24.61
C ALA A 730 -2.94 7.89 24.13
N ALA A 731 -2.42 9.11 24.15
CA ALA A 731 -3.05 10.29 23.58
C ALA A 731 -2.00 11.05 22.75
N PHE A 732 -2.43 11.65 21.65
CA PHE A 732 -1.54 12.40 20.77
C PHE A 732 -2.21 13.64 20.22
N ASN A 733 -1.37 14.63 19.91
CA ASN A 733 -1.75 15.85 19.19
C ASN A 733 -0.65 16.23 18.21
N LYS A 734 -1.01 16.40 16.94
CA LYS A 734 -0.14 16.82 15.86
C LYS A 734 -0.65 18.16 15.30
N ASP A 735 0.07 19.24 15.59
CA ASP A 735 -0.17 20.56 15.02
C ASP A 735 0.55 20.63 13.67
N LEU A 736 -0.22 20.52 12.59
CA LEU A 736 0.28 20.64 11.22
C LEU A 736 0.58 22.09 10.92
N ARG A 737 1.86 22.43 10.75
CA ARG A 737 2.31 23.77 10.42
C ARG A 737 2.08 24.14 8.96
N THR A 738 2.09 23.11 8.09
CA THR A 738 1.85 23.22 6.65
C THR A 738 0.95 22.10 6.17
N TYR A 739 0.14 22.38 5.17
CA TYR A 739 -0.68 21.41 4.44
C TYR A 739 -0.57 21.70 2.94
N ILE A 740 -0.49 20.65 2.11
CA ILE A 740 -0.50 20.78 0.65
C ILE A 740 -1.94 20.59 0.19
N TYR A 741 -2.48 21.57 -0.53
CA TYR A 741 -3.81 21.52 -1.12
C TYR A 741 -3.76 21.92 -2.58
N THR A 742 -4.78 21.54 -3.35
CA THR A 742 -4.91 21.96 -4.74
C THR A 742 -5.50 23.37 -4.81
N GLN A 743 -4.77 24.29 -5.42
CA GLN A 743 -5.23 25.66 -5.68
C GLN A 743 -5.65 25.76 -7.14
N ASN A 744 -6.80 26.41 -7.36
CA ASN A 744 -7.28 26.79 -8.66
C ASN A 744 -6.85 28.24 -8.96
N ALA A 745 -6.03 28.40 -9.98
CA ALA A 745 -5.52 29.72 -10.40
C ALA A 745 -6.06 30.07 -11.79
N LEU A 746 -6.47 31.31 -11.96
CA LEU A 746 -6.84 31.85 -13.26
C LEU A 746 -5.58 32.00 -14.13
N THR A 747 -5.61 31.38 -15.31
CA THR A 747 -4.48 31.34 -16.23
C THR A 747 -4.93 31.90 -17.60
N ASP A 748 -4.08 32.69 -18.24
CA ASP A 748 -4.31 33.19 -19.60
C ASP A 748 -3.79 32.18 -20.64
N PHE A 749 -4.68 31.74 -21.50
CA PHE A 749 -4.44 30.80 -22.59
C PHE A 749 -4.36 31.49 -23.96
N THR A 750 -4.17 32.83 -24.00
CA THR A 750 -3.99 33.58 -25.27
C THR A 750 -2.82 32.96 -26.04
N GLY A 751 -3.06 32.64 -27.32
CA GLY A 751 -2.06 32.00 -28.18
C GLY A 751 -1.98 30.47 -28.07
N TYR A 752 -2.78 29.84 -27.16
CA TYR A 752 -2.91 28.37 -27.14
C TYR A 752 -3.80 27.90 -28.31
N PRO A 753 -3.59 26.67 -28.83
CA PRO A 753 -4.34 26.16 -29.95
C PRO A 753 -5.82 25.97 -29.64
N THR A 754 -6.66 26.47 -30.55
CA THR A 754 -8.12 26.46 -30.43
C THR A 754 -8.78 25.50 -31.42
N LEU A 755 -8.01 24.66 -32.12
CA LEU A 755 -8.49 23.76 -33.18
C LEU A 755 -9.22 24.52 -34.31
N GLY A 756 -8.79 25.78 -34.56
CA GLY A 756 -9.39 26.63 -35.57
C GLY A 756 -10.66 27.39 -35.15
N LEU A 757 -11.03 27.28 -33.86
CA LEU A 757 -12.17 27.99 -33.29
C LEU A 757 -11.70 29.29 -32.60
N ASN A 758 -12.65 30.23 -32.43
CA ASN A 758 -12.40 31.53 -31.77
C ASN A 758 -13.13 31.54 -30.41
N PRO A 759 -12.50 31.13 -29.31
CA PRO A 759 -13.17 31.13 -28.02
C PRO A 759 -13.40 32.56 -27.52
N VAL A 760 -14.56 32.80 -26.91
CA VAL A 760 -14.89 34.11 -26.30
C VAL A 760 -14.01 34.38 -25.09
N LEU A 761 -13.70 33.35 -24.32
CA LEU A 761 -12.79 33.42 -23.18
C LEU A 761 -11.41 32.84 -23.52
N HIS A 762 -10.38 33.60 -23.24
CA HIS A 762 -8.99 33.16 -23.30
C HIS A 762 -8.42 32.78 -21.90
N GLN A 763 -9.20 32.98 -20.86
CA GLN A 763 -8.81 32.65 -19.49
C GLN A 763 -9.50 31.37 -19.06
N GLY A 764 -8.78 30.55 -18.28
CA GLY A 764 -9.28 29.30 -17.69
C GLY A 764 -8.65 28.98 -16.36
N ILE A 765 -9.09 27.92 -15.75
CA ILE A 765 -8.64 27.50 -14.43
C ILE A 765 -7.61 26.39 -14.56
N VAL A 766 -6.45 26.58 -13.93
CA VAL A 766 -5.41 25.58 -13.77
C VAL A 766 -5.32 25.18 -12.31
N SER A 767 -5.44 23.89 -12.06
CA SER A 767 -5.35 23.30 -10.73
C SER A 767 -3.93 22.78 -10.44
N THR A 768 -3.28 23.34 -9.41
CA THR A 768 -1.92 22.94 -9.01
C THR A 768 -1.82 22.75 -7.50
N PRO A 769 -1.00 21.78 -7.02
CA PRO A 769 -0.75 21.64 -5.60
C PRO A 769 0.15 22.79 -5.09
N VAL A 770 -0.22 23.36 -3.95
CA VAL A 770 0.53 24.44 -3.28
C VAL A 770 0.60 24.19 -1.77
N ASN A 771 1.61 24.76 -1.13
CA ASN A 771 1.69 24.79 0.32
C ASN A 771 0.73 25.82 0.90
N GLY A 772 -0.08 25.42 1.85
CA GLY A 772 -1.03 26.23 2.57
C GLY A 772 -0.92 26.13 4.08
N GLN A 773 -1.91 26.69 4.74
CA GLN A 773 -2.04 26.57 6.20
C GLN A 773 -2.27 25.12 6.59
N GLY A 774 -1.69 24.73 7.71
CA GLY A 774 -1.83 23.39 8.26
C GLY A 774 -3.21 23.14 8.90
N GLY A 775 -3.19 22.48 10.03
CA GLY A 775 -4.38 22.08 10.77
C GLY A 775 -3.99 21.29 12.00
N ASN A 776 -4.91 20.48 12.50
CA ASN A 776 -4.67 19.70 13.70
C ASN A 776 -5.15 18.26 13.52
N ILE A 777 -4.41 17.32 14.10
CA ILE A 777 -4.78 15.91 14.20
C ILE A 777 -4.57 15.50 15.65
N ARG A 778 -5.60 14.97 16.30
CA ARG A 778 -5.55 14.55 17.70
C ARG A 778 -6.30 13.25 17.91
N GLY A 779 -5.92 12.51 18.93
CA GLY A 779 -6.61 11.25 19.19
C GLY A 779 -6.16 10.58 20.46
N ALA A 780 -6.81 9.44 20.71
CA ALA A 780 -6.50 8.54 21.82
C ALA A 780 -6.52 7.09 21.33
N GLU A 781 -5.68 6.27 21.94
CA GLU A 781 -5.47 4.86 21.61
C GLU A 781 -5.51 4.03 22.89
N LEU A 782 -6.19 2.90 22.85
CA LEU A 782 -6.23 1.92 23.94
C LEU A 782 -5.83 0.56 23.38
N THR A 783 -4.85 -0.08 24.01
CA THR A 783 -4.47 -1.46 23.71
C THR A 783 -4.58 -2.31 24.96
N VAL A 784 -5.18 -3.49 24.83
CA VAL A 784 -5.32 -4.47 25.89
C VAL A 784 -4.90 -5.82 25.31
N SER A 785 -3.90 -6.46 25.91
CA SER A 785 -3.47 -7.82 25.58
C SER A 785 -3.34 -8.58 26.90
N LEU A 786 -4.18 -9.58 27.12
CA LEU A 786 -4.26 -10.29 28.39
C LEU A 786 -4.44 -11.79 28.18
N ALA A 787 -3.61 -12.58 28.83
CA ALA A 787 -3.83 -14.01 29.01
C ALA A 787 -4.81 -14.25 30.17
N SER A 788 -5.68 -15.26 30.05
CA SER A 788 -6.71 -15.58 31.05
C SER A 788 -6.13 -15.92 32.42
N GLU A 789 -4.92 -16.44 32.48
CA GLU A 789 -4.20 -16.78 33.71
C GLU A 789 -3.94 -15.54 34.59
N LEU A 790 -3.93 -14.34 34.05
CA LEU A 790 -3.82 -13.10 34.82
C LEU A 790 -5.10 -12.80 35.60
N ILE A 791 -6.24 -13.24 35.09
CA ILE A 791 -7.56 -13.01 35.71
C ILE A 791 -7.91 -14.20 36.62
N ASN A 792 -7.72 -15.43 36.09
CA ASN A 792 -7.95 -16.66 36.83
C ASN A 792 -6.89 -17.70 36.47
N PRO A 793 -5.95 -18.04 37.39
CA PRO A 793 -4.88 -19.01 37.14
C PRO A 793 -5.36 -20.42 36.79
N SER A 794 -6.62 -20.74 37.06
CA SER A 794 -7.20 -22.05 36.72
C SER A 794 -7.66 -22.13 35.26
N VAL A 795 -7.93 -21.00 34.64
CA VAL A 795 -8.35 -20.90 33.23
C VAL A 795 -7.09 -20.66 32.37
N LYS A 796 -6.59 -21.72 31.76
CA LYS A 796 -5.32 -21.68 31.02
C LYS A 796 -5.54 -21.74 29.51
N GLY A 797 -4.67 -21.02 28.80
CA GLY A 797 -4.58 -21.06 27.34
C GLY A 797 -5.51 -20.11 26.60
N PHE A 798 -6.45 -19.46 27.26
CA PHE A 798 -7.24 -18.41 26.65
C PHE A 798 -6.56 -17.05 26.75
N GLY A 799 -6.85 -16.19 25.80
CA GLY A 799 -6.44 -14.80 25.88
C GLY A 799 -7.21 -13.90 24.92
N ILE A 800 -7.05 -12.62 25.15
CA ILE A 800 -7.66 -11.59 24.34
C ILE A 800 -6.65 -10.51 24.04
N THR A 801 -6.65 -10.02 22.80
CA THR A 801 -5.99 -8.77 22.43
C THR A 801 -7.01 -7.86 21.75
N MET A 802 -7.03 -6.59 22.17
CA MET A 802 -7.94 -5.58 21.66
C MET A 802 -7.17 -4.27 21.46
N GLY A 803 -7.42 -3.61 20.33
CA GLY A 803 -6.95 -2.28 20.04
C GLY A 803 -8.11 -1.37 19.66
N GLY A 804 -8.13 -0.15 20.18
CA GLY A 804 -9.10 0.86 19.80
C GLY A 804 -8.45 2.22 19.66
N ALA A 805 -8.77 2.96 18.61
CA ALA A 805 -8.28 4.30 18.36
C ALA A 805 -9.43 5.24 17.97
N TYR A 806 -9.38 6.44 18.50
CA TYR A 806 -10.19 7.56 18.07
C TYR A 806 -9.27 8.66 17.56
N THR A 807 -9.47 9.11 16.32
CA THR A 807 -8.71 10.18 15.70
C THR A 807 -9.63 11.23 15.11
N ASP A 808 -9.39 12.49 15.41
CA ASP A 808 -10.09 13.63 14.85
C ASP A 808 -9.08 14.55 14.15
N SER A 809 -9.50 15.19 13.04
CA SER A 809 -8.67 16.11 12.30
C SER A 809 -9.46 17.29 11.79
N SER A 810 -8.80 18.44 11.71
CA SER A 810 -9.32 19.67 11.13
C SER A 810 -8.21 20.29 10.31
N ILE A 811 -8.39 20.35 8.99
CA ILE A 811 -7.46 20.92 8.01
C ILE A 811 -8.20 21.90 7.10
N LYS A 812 -7.47 22.69 6.33
CA LYS A 812 -8.02 23.60 5.31
C LYS A 812 -7.73 23.09 3.89
N PRO A 813 -8.46 22.07 3.42
CA PRO A 813 -8.16 21.43 2.14
C PRO A 813 -8.42 22.31 0.91
N TRP A 814 -9.14 23.42 1.09
CA TRP A 814 -9.46 24.38 0.03
C TRP A 814 -8.71 25.73 0.19
N GLY A 815 -7.65 25.74 1.02
CA GLY A 815 -6.83 26.93 1.26
C GLY A 815 -7.36 27.85 2.35
N PRO A 816 -6.73 29.04 2.54
CA PRO A 816 -6.99 29.93 3.68
C PRO A 816 -8.43 30.46 3.78
N GLY A 817 -9.12 30.62 2.65
CA GLY A 817 -10.53 31.08 2.59
C GLY A 817 -11.57 29.96 2.65
N GLY A 818 -11.14 28.70 2.63
CA GLY A 818 -12.02 27.55 2.71
C GLY A 818 -12.40 27.17 4.14
N GLY A 819 -13.48 26.42 4.30
CA GLY A 819 -13.88 25.89 5.59
C GLY A 819 -12.94 24.79 6.12
N ASP A 820 -13.04 24.47 7.39
CA ASP A 820 -12.35 23.34 8.00
C ASP A 820 -13.01 22.02 7.61
N ALA A 821 -12.21 21.03 7.31
CA ALA A 821 -12.68 19.67 7.01
C ALA A 821 -11.76 18.62 7.62
N PRO A 822 -12.26 17.40 7.85
CA PRO A 822 -11.38 16.28 8.20
C PRO A 822 -10.47 15.92 7.02
N ILE A 823 -9.32 15.32 7.31
CA ILE A 823 -8.45 14.74 6.28
C ILE A 823 -9.25 13.68 5.51
N ALA A 824 -9.14 13.71 4.17
CA ALA A 824 -9.77 12.72 3.32
C ALA A 824 -9.26 11.30 3.63
N GLY A 825 -10.18 10.31 3.66
CA GLY A 825 -9.85 8.93 3.96
C GLY A 825 -9.61 8.61 5.44
N LEU A 826 -9.69 9.60 6.35
CA LEU A 826 -9.51 9.40 7.78
C LEU A 826 -10.72 8.71 8.40
N SER A 827 -10.50 7.52 8.97
CA SER A 827 -11.47 6.84 9.83
C SER A 827 -11.34 7.34 11.27
N ARG A 828 -12.39 7.96 11.81
CA ARG A 828 -12.36 8.48 13.18
C ARG A 828 -12.24 7.40 14.24
N LYS A 829 -12.79 6.20 13.98
CA LYS A 829 -12.74 5.07 14.91
C LYS A 829 -12.20 3.85 14.18
N VAL A 830 -11.14 3.30 14.70
CA VAL A 830 -10.55 2.04 14.25
C VAL A 830 -10.46 1.14 15.47
N ALA A 831 -10.87 -0.11 15.35
CA ALA A 831 -10.75 -1.09 16.42
C ALA A 831 -10.42 -2.47 15.84
N ASN A 832 -9.75 -3.27 16.64
CA ASN A 832 -9.53 -4.69 16.39
C ASN A 832 -9.70 -5.47 17.69
N ALA A 833 -10.13 -6.72 17.59
CA ALA A 833 -10.21 -7.63 18.70
C ALA A 833 -9.90 -9.04 18.23
N THR A 834 -9.09 -9.77 18.99
CA THR A 834 -8.77 -11.18 18.75
C THR A 834 -8.96 -11.95 20.05
N LEU A 835 -9.83 -12.95 20.00
CA LEU A 835 -9.93 -13.98 21.02
C LEU A 835 -9.12 -15.19 20.56
N TYR A 836 -8.30 -15.74 21.45
CA TYR A 836 -7.53 -16.93 21.13
C TYR A 836 -7.55 -17.97 22.26
N TYR A 837 -7.34 -19.21 21.87
CA TYR A 837 -7.10 -20.33 22.78
C TYR A 837 -5.90 -21.12 22.28
N GLU A 838 -4.94 -21.41 23.17
CA GLU A 838 -3.73 -22.13 22.81
C GLU A 838 -3.27 -23.04 23.94
N ARG A 839 -3.41 -24.33 23.73
CA ARG A 839 -3.01 -25.35 24.72
C ARG A 839 -2.85 -26.74 24.09
N TYR A 840 -1.85 -27.51 24.57
CA TYR A 840 -1.63 -28.90 24.14
C TYR A 840 -1.47 -29.08 22.63
N GLY A 841 -0.83 -28.11 21.96
CA GLY A 841 -0.67 -28.12 20.51
C GLY A 841 -1.89 -27.66 19.72
N PHE A 842 -3.06 -27.53 20.36
CA PHE A 842 -4.23 -26.95 19.72
C PHE A 842 -4.20 -25.42 19.86
N SER A 843 -4.45 -24.70 18.75
CA SER A 843 -4.59 -23.25 18.72
C SER A 843 -5.81 -22.88 17.88
N ALA A 844 -6.60 -21.96 18.39
CA ALA A 844 -7.75 -21.39 17.70
C ALA A 844 -7.81 -19.89 17.97
N ARG A 845 -8.13 -19.07 16.95
CA ARG A 845 -8.36 -17.65 17.11
C ARG A 845 -9.45 -17.14 16.18
N VAL A 846 -10.19 -16.14 16.66
CA VAL A 846 -11.15 -15.37 15.88
C VAL A 846 -10.82 -13.91 16.06
N SER A 847 -10.77 -13.17 14.98
CA SER A 847 -10.41 -11.76 14.97
C SER A 847 -11.48 -10.94 14.25
N GLU A 848 -11.80 -9.77 14.77
CA GLU A 848 -12.63 -8.77 14.11
C GLU A 848 -11.83 -7.48 13.96
N THR A 849 -11.86 -6.89 12.78
CA THR A 849 -11.36 -5.54 12.51
C THR A 849 -12.54 -4.64 12.17
N TYR A 850 -12.54 -3.45 12.73
CA TYR A 850 -13.59 -2.43 12.57
C TYR A 850 -12.99 -1.12 12.09
N ARG A 851 -13.63 -0.49 11.11
CA ARG A 851 -13.31 0.86 10.64
C ARG A 851 -14.60 1.66 10.49
N SER A 852 -14.68 2.83 11.11
CA SER A 852 -15.81 3.75 10.94
C SER A 852 -15.84 4.37 9.55
N PRO A 853 -16.96 5.00 9.12
CA PRO A 853 -17.03 5.66 7.83
C PRO A 853 -15.93 6.69 7.62
N THR A 854 -15.49 6.84 6.37
CA THR A 854 -14.54 7.87 5.94
C THR A 854 -15.19 8.77 4.91
N ARG A 855 -14.74 10.04 4.88
CA ARG A 855 -15.03 10.93 3.77
C ARG A 855 -13.89 10.87 2.76
N GLU A 856 -14.23 10.75 1.49
CA GLU A 856 -13.31 10.84 0.37
C GLU A 856 -13.79 11.96 -0.55
N TYR A 857 -12.90 12.63 -1.24
CA TYR A 857 -13.29 13.62 -2.22
C TYR A 857 -13.84 12.93 -3.46
N ILE A 858 -14.94 13.44 -4.02
CA ILE A 858 -15.48 12.92 -5.27
C ILE A 858 -14.63 13.46 -6.40
N THR A 859 -13.96 12.57 -7.13
CA THR A 859 -13.63 12.84 -8.52
C THR A 859 -14.89 12.53 -9.34
N THR A 860 -15.63 13.55 -9.72
CA THR A 860 -16.79 13.37 -10.60
C THR A 860 -16.32 12.95 -11.98
N PHE A 861 -16.83 11.81 -12.49
CA PHE A 861 -16.85 11.53 -13.92
C PHE A 861 -17.96 12.36 -14.55
N GLY A 862 -17.60 13.40 -15.17
CA GLY A 862 -18.45 14.33 -15.89
C GLY A 862 -17.62 15.54 -16.32
N PRO A 863 -18.05 16.37 -17.26
CA PRO A 863 -17.39 17.64 -17.46
C PRO A 863 -17.29 18.30 -16.07
N PRO A 864 -16.16 18.90 -15.72
CA PRO A 864 -15.94 19.45 -14.40
C PRO A 864 -17.17 20.30 -14.06
N ASN A 865 -17.91 19.84 -13.04
CA ASN A 865 -19.01 20.63 -12.55
C ASN A 865 -18.38 21.90 -12.07
N ARG A 866 -18.51 22.93 -12.89
CA ARG A 866 -18.22 24.34 -12.65
C ARG A 866 -17.04 24.57 -11.73
N ALA A 867 -15.96 25.01 -12.28
CA ALA A 867 -14.90 25.68 -11.52
C ALA A 867 -15.58 26.64 -10.54
N GLY A 868 -15.47 26.41 -9.27
CA GLY A 868 -16.10 27.20 -8.20
C GLY A 868 -17.17 26.50 -7.39
N ASP A 869 -17.75 25.40 -7.81
CA ASP A 869 -18.74 24.63 -7.02
C ASP A 869 -18.09 23.65 -6.05
N VAL A 870 -17.00 24.02 -5.44
CA VAL A 870 -16.50 23.45 -4.18
C VAL A 870 -17.24 24.08 -3.01
N SER A 871 -18.54 24.17 -3.07
CA SER A 871 -19.35 24.49 -1.89
C SER A 871 -19.12 23.40 -0.85
N PRO A 872 -18.84 23.73 0.40
CA PRO A 872 -18.80 22.79 1.50
C PRO A 872 -20.17 22.08 1.57
N GLY A 873 -20.30 20.90 1.02
CA GLY A 873 -21.56 20.16 0.98
C GLY A 873 -21.83 19.36 -0.31
N ASN A 874 -21.31 19.77 -1.44
CA ASN A 874 -21.56 19.14 -2.73
C ASN A 874 -20.30 18.44 -3.27
N GLY A 875 -19.90 17.30 -2.75
CA GLY A 875 -18.81 16.60 -3.37
C GLY A 875 -18.02 15.65 -2.49
N PHE A 876 -18.62 15.05 -1.48
CA PHE A 876 -17.95 14.00 -0.72
C PHE A 876 -18.57 12.65 -1.04
N SER A 877 -17.73 11.68 -1.35
CA SER A 877 -18.10 10.29 -1.19
C SER A 877 -17.89 9.89 0.27
N THR A 878 -18.72 9.00 0.77
CA THR A 878 -18.60 8.43 2.11
C THR A 878 -18.40 6.94 1.97
N ALA A 879 -17.21 6.44 2.29
CA ALA A 879 -17.02 5.01 2.46
C ALA A 879 -17.68 4.58 3.77
N LEU A 880 -18.52 3.54 3.69
CA LEU A 880 -19.28 3.06 4.85
C LEU A 880 -18.38 2.35 5.87
N THR A 881 -18.95 2.10 7.05
CA THR A 881 -18.36 1.24 8.08
C THR A 881 -17.95 -0.09 7.48
N ARG A 882 -16.77 -0.59 7.87
CA ARG A 882 -16.30 -1.91 7.51
C ARG A 882 -16.02 -2.75 8.75
N LYS A 883 -16.48 -4.01 8.73
CA LYS A 883 -16.25 -5.01 9.77
C LYS A 883 -15.82 -6.32 9.11
N VAL A 884 -14.62 -6.77 9.36
CA VAL A 884 -14.09 -8.00 8.77
C VAL A 884 -13.82 -8.99 9.88
N VAL A 885 -14.32 -10.22 9.72
CA VAL A 885 -14.12 -11.32 10.65
C VAL A 885 -13.26 -12.39 10.02
N ASP A 886 -12.17 -12.76 10.72
CA ASP A 886 -11.22 -13.80 10.31
C ASP A 886 -11.14 -14.86 11.40
N ALA A 887 -10.83 -16.11 11.01
CA ALA A 887 -10.64 -17.21 11.94
C ALA A 887 -9.49 -18.12 11.53
N GLN A 888 -8.82 -18.68 12.50
CA GLN A 888 -7.80 -19.72 12.30
C GLN A 888 -7.92 -20.80 13.35
N VAL A 889 -7.72 -22.04 12.92
CA VAL A 889 -7.56 -23.20 13.80
C VAL A 889 -6.31 -23.96 13.36
N SER A 890 -5.51 -24.42 14.31
CA SER A 890 -4.34 -25.24 14.03
C SER A 890 -4.11 -26.26 15.12
N TYR A 891 -3.39 -27.33 14.74
CA TYR A 891 -2.93 -28.35 15.67
C TYR A 891 -1.49 -28.73 15.35
N THR A 892 -0.62 -28.62 16.35
CA THR A 892 0.78 -29.04 16.28
C THR A 892 0.93 -30.40 16.98
N LEU A 893 1.42 -31.39 16.27
CA LEU A 893 1.63 -32.74 16.80
C LEU A 893 2.68 -32.70 17.93
N GLN A 894 2.29 -33.18 19.12
CA GLN A 894 3.12 -33.09 20.32
C GLN A 894 4.02 -34.31 20.50
N SER A 895 3.77 -35.42 19.78
CA SER A 895 4.48 -36.69 19.90
C SER A 895 4.49 -37.46 18.58
N GLY A 896 5.25 -38.54 18.53
CA GLY A 896 5.38 -39.40 17.35
C GLY A 896 6.45 -38.93 16.36
N PRO A 897 6.60 -39.63 15.21
CA PRO A 897 7.65 -39.35 14.23
C PRO A 897 7.48 -38.00 13.51
N ALA A 898 6.28 -37.44 13.53
CA ALA A 898 5.96 -36.11 12.96
C ALA A 898 5.74 -35.06 14.06
N LYS A 899 6.36 -35.20 15.25
CA LYS A 899 6.32 -34.19 16.30
C LYS A 899 6.81 -32.84 15.74
N GLY A 900 6.05 -31.76 16.01
CA GLY A 900 6.34 -30.45 15.50
C GLY A 900 5.64 -30.11 14.17
N LEU A 901 5.02 -31.08 13.49
CA LEU A 901 4.17 -30.81 12.34
C LEU A 901 2.90 -30.09 12.79
N SER A 902 2.64 -28.95 12.21
CA SER A 902 1.44 -28.14 12.45
C SER A 902 0.52 -28.19 11.24
N ILE A 903 -0.76 -28.39 11.47
CA ILE A 903 -1.81 -28.39 10.43
C ILE A 903 -2.69 -27.17 10.70
N TYR A 904 -3.06 -26.41 9.66
CA TYR A 904 -3.79 -25.16 9.73
C TYR A 904 -5.03 -25.18 8.87
N PHE A 905 -6.08 -24.57 9.38
CA PHE A 905 -7.22 -24.09 8.60
C PHE A 905 -7.41 -22.61 8.91
N GLN A 906 -7.47 -21.78 7.86
CA GLN A 906 -7.62 -20.33 7.95
C GLN A 906 -8.81 -19.91 7.10
N ALA A 907 -9.55 -18.94 7.59
CA ALA A 907 -10.67 -18.33 6.88
C ALA A 907 -10.63 -16.80 7.05
N TYR A 908 -10.72 -16.09 5.95
CA TYR A 908 -10.65 -14.63 5.90
C TYR A 908 -11.95 -14.05 5.37
N ASN A 909 -12.37 -12.90 5.90
CA ASN A 909 -13.60 -12.22 5.54
C ASN A 909 -14.83 -13.14 5.62
N LEU A 910 -14.96 -13.86 6.73
CA LEU A 910 -16.02 -14.86 6.94
C LEU A 910 -17.44 -14.29 6.81
N ASN A 911 -17.62 -13.01 7.18
CA ASN A 911 -18.88 -12.31 7.04
C ASN A 911 -19.12 -11.74 5.63
N ASN A 912 -18.18 -11.95 4.70
CA ASN A 912 -18.28 -11.48 3.31
C ASN A 912 -18.63 -9.99 3.22
N GLU A 913 -17.92 -9.17 3.99
CA GLU A 913 -18.14 -7.73 4.13
C GLU A 913 -17.89 -6.98 2.83
N PRO A 914 -18.86 -6.20 2.33
CA PRO A 914 -18.65 -5.38 1.14
C PRO A 914 -17.89 -4.09 1.44
N LEU A 915 -17.23 -3.55 0.42
CA LEU A 915 -16.75 -2.16 0.39
C LEU A 915 -17.81 -1.30 -0.30
N VAL A 916 -18.39 -0.35 0.41
CA VAL A 916 -19.46 0.51 -0.13
C VAL A 916 -19.09 1.98 0.05
N THR A 917 -19.21 2.76 -1.03
CA THR A 917 -19.13 4.22 -0.97
C THR A 917 -20.43 4.85 -1.48
N LEU A 918 -20.83 5.92 -0.83
CA LEU A 918 -22.08 6.66 -1.12
C LEU A 918 -21.75 8.07 -1.58
N GLN A 919 -22.52 8.60 -2.50
CA GLN A 919 -22.52 10.02 -2.82
C GLN A 919 -23.37 10.77 -1.78
N ASN A 920 -22.86 11.90 -1.27
CA ASN A 920 -23.56 12.80 -0.33
C ASN A 920 -24.02 12.11 0.97
N GLY A 921 -23.53 10.91 1.28
CA GLY A 921 -24.00 10.13 2.43
C GLY A 921 -25.42 9.56 2.28
N ASP A 922 -26.05 9.70 1.11
CA ASP A 922 -27.36 9.11 0.85
C ASP A 922 -27.22 7.61 0.54
N PRO A 923 -27.82 6.71 1.34
CA PRO A 923 -27.69 5.27 1.10
C PRO A 923 -28.32 4.82 -0.23
N ARG A 924 -29.15 5.63 -0.86
CA ARG A 924 -29.73 5.33 -2.18
C ARG A 924 -28.80 5.71 -3.33
N GLN A 925 -27.76 6.54 -3.06
CA GLN A 925 -26.77 6.97 -4.04
C GLN A 925 -25.46 6.19 -3.86
N VAL A 926 -25.49 4.90 -4.15
CA VAL A 926 -24.31 4.05 -4.09
C VAL A 926 -23.37 4.38 -5.23
N MET A 927 -22.15 4.85 -4.91
CA MET A 927 -21.10 5.16 -5.91
C MET A 927 -20.26 3.95 -6.26
N ASN A 928 -19.82 3.21 -5.23
CA ASN A 928 -19.08 1.97 -5.41
C ASN A 928 -19.61 0.90 -4.47
N TYR A 929 -19.69 -0.30 -4.98
CA TYR A 929 -19.98 -1.48 -4.18
C TYR A 929 -19.07 -2.61 -4.67
N GLN A 930 -18.29 -3.17 -3.77
CA GLN A 930 -17.36 -4.25 -4.09
C GLN A 930 -17.54 -5.37 -3.07
N LYS A 931 -17.73 -6.58 -3.53
CA LYS A 931 -17.92 -7.77 -2.69
C LYS A 931 -17.04 -8.91 -3.18
N TYR A 932 -16.18 -9.41 -2.30
CA TYR A 932 -15.05 -10.27 -2.65
C TYR A 932 -15.21 -11.72 -2.19
N GLY A 933 -16.21 -12.00 -1.34
CA GLY A 933 -16.38 -13.31 -0.75
C GLY A 933 -15.42 -13.59 0.41
N ALA A 934 -15.63 -14.72 1.06
CA ALA A 934 -14.65 -15.27 1.99
C ALA A 934 -13.58 -16.05 1.21
N SER A 935 -12.36 -16.10 1.77
CA SER A 935 -11.29 -16.96 1.29
C SER A 935 -10.86 -17.94 2.39
N TYR A 936 -10.42 -19.10 1.97
CA TYR A 936 -10.07 -20.20 2.84
C TYR A 936 -8.71 -20.77 2.48
N SER A 937 -7.98 -21.23 3.49
CA SER A 937 -6.68 -21.89 3.33
C SER A 937 -6.60 -23.13 4.21
N PHE A 938 -6.04 -24.20 3.67
CA PHE A 938 -5.65 -25.38 4.41
C PHE A 938 -4.17 -25.65 4.17
N GLY A 939 -3.42 -25.90 5.23
CA GLY A 939 -1.98 -26.05 5.08
C GLY A 939 -1.30 -26.78 6.21
N ALA A 940 -0.01 -27.00 6.01
CA ALA A 940 0.86 -27.61 7.00
C ALA A 940 2.21 -26.87 7.06
N ALA A 941 2.80 -26.83 8.25
CA ALA A 941 4.14 -26.31 8.47
C ALA A 941 4.95 -27.25 9.34
N TYR A 942 6.23 -27.40 9.04
CA TYR A 942 7.14 -28.25 9.81
C TYR A 942 8.50 -27.56 10.00
N LYS A 943 9.04 -27.72 11.19
CA LYS A 943 10.35 -27.20 11.58
C LYS A 943 11.24 -28.36 12.02
N PHE A 944 12.42 -28.45 11.41
CA PHE A 944 13.42 -29.48 11.63
C PHE A 944 14.49 -29.00 12.64
#